data_33311f27d45cfc6d0f764699bd298785
#
_entry.id   33311f27d45cfc6d0f764699bd298785
#
_cell.length_a   1.000
_cell.length_b   1.000
_cell.length_c   1.000
_cell.angle_alpha   90.00
_cell.angle_beta   90.00
_cell.angle_gamma   90.00
#
_symmetry.space_group_name_H-M   'P 1'
#
loop_
_entity.id
_entity.type
_entity.pdbx_description
1 polymer ?
#
loop_
_entity_poly.entity_id
_entity_poly.type
_entity_poly.pdbx_seq_one_letter_code
_entity_poly.pdbx_strand_id
1 'polypeptide(L)'
;LMWMVAGFVVFGIFSFFIYVQVRVLGDLPDVSKIKNMTMIESTVITDRNGQELYKIFDENRQYIDLKDISKHMINAIVAVEDQRFWDHEGLDPMGIFRAWFKTMIGKNGWWGSTITQQLITNVMKLERPFGWSFLQKVDYKLKQIVLAKRLNNVLQKQIKAENKNLTNEQVKHEMKNKVLELYLNYVFLGNNAYGVQAASKTYFGKGAKDLTVLESAILASIPKAPTRYDPYKSTSLLGSFKITDGNKKEYAFDGNLKSLILSKYRENLIQADFSNKKSSEAFVKFVIGLCPSSVTLDWKEYYVKYENGRAEFALGRMYEDGKISEKELKSAFFETFTKTFEKSAFDIRAPHFVFWIKDLLEKEYGTWITKEGGLIVKTSLDYEIQKLAEAALSNNKAAFFENGATNGSMLYLDSHNGDVLAYVGSLDYFNKDIQGQNDMVRSPRQSGSSIKPLIYALGFDKLPLTIDTPIYDIFFKAGKDTPNNADGKFDGMLPLKKALGFSRNIPAVKMFFAVGGEAVVKPYLQSLGLSGIKNTIEYWYPLSLGAGEVSMLELAGAYSNLSTPTPGKINPILEIKASDGKILYTKEVETKQNIIKPGIISLMWKILADPNNRIWVWVSKFNVKGLTYALKTWTSDVKTEKGGRPRDWWLAAYTPSRVIMMWAGNANATPMNRNAYGGTIHANSIKTFLSSLLANNYLSNEEMPNKDTAGISISKISGKLPGETTPANLVIQTLWRNGRLPKEIESPITEIEIDTSCYGKASPLTPIEQLKKGFLAQASTFMPNKMDLEDIRNYWKQQMWSWVQHTFNLFFEEPQSFCENRQPSLNDSIAITILKPQANGNFAKKNVISFNVKSPTAIKKINITLDGNTVKSFIENSAEIFASKDIDLSNYPNGNHTLGITVIDEMNATKTTTVPVKLVSEDKTPPLLRKDQSSVSRTEDGKYEVNLLFDDDTSWVKWGKIIETSWWKVVNTFKLQATSFTVNVPNLRLEVEDFYGNVLKQELNLDSL
;
A
#
# COMPACT_ATOMS: atom_id res chain seq x y z
N LEU A 1 -16.29 72.32 36.84
CA LEU A 1 -16.44 70.86 36.59
C LEU A 1 -16.99 70.56 35.18
N MET A 2 -18.09 71.28 34.77
CA MET A 2 -18.73 71.12 33.44
C MET A 2 -17.77 71.40 32.26
N TRP A 3 -16.95 72.46 32.34
CA TRP A 3 -15.94 72.80 31.33
C TRP A 3 -14.76 71.77 31.29
N MET A 4 -14.37 71.23 32.47
CA MET A 4 -13.36 70.18 32.54
C MET A 4 -13.89 68.88 31.93
N VAL A 5 -15.11 68.46 32.23
CA VAL A 5 -15.76 67.30 31.60
C VAL A 5 -15.90 67.47 30.10
N ALA A 6 -16.32 68.69 29.64
CA ALA A 6 -16.34 69.01 28.22
C ALA A 6 -14.95 68.94 27.55
N GLY A 7 -13.89 69.44 28.23
CA GLY A 7 -12.53 69.35 27.75
C GLY A 7 -12.01 67.91 27.65
N PHE A 8 -12.31 67.04 28.63
CA PHE A 8 -11.95 65.63 28.57
C PHE A 8 -12.70 64.85 27.46
N VAL A 9 -14.00 65.21 27.22
CA VAL A 9 -14.77 64.63 26.11
C VAL A 9 -14.18 65.08 24.76
N VAL A 10 -13.85 66.37 24.58
CA VAL A 10 -13.24 66.88 23.35
C VAL A 10 -11.84 66.28 23.12
N PHE A 11 -11.04 66.20 24.15
CA PHE A 11 -9.70 65.52 24.09
C PHE A 11 -9.83 64.03 23.75
N GLY A 12 -10.80 63.35 24.37
CA GLY A 12 -11.07 61.92 24.07
C GLY A 12 -11.50 61.71 22.61
N ILE A 13 -12.39 62.59 22.08
CA ILE A 13 -12.84 62.58 20.67
C ILE A 13 -11.64 62.85 19.73
N PHE A 14 -10.81 63.85 20.07
CA PHE A 14 -9.62 64.18 19.25
C PHE A 14 -8.56 63.09 19.27
N SER A 15 -8.29 62.51 20.42
CA SER A 15 -7.39 61.37 20.55
C SER A 15 -7.88 60.11 19.81
N PHE A 16 -9.20 59.87 19.87
CA PHE A 16 -9.84 58.81 19.09
C PHE A 16 -9.77 59.08 17.58
N PHE A 17 -9.89 60.34 17.16
CA PHE A 17 -9.76 60.73 15.75
C PHE A 17 -8.34 60.52 15.24
N ILE A 18 -7.31 60.91 16.03
CA ILE A 18 -5.89 60.63 15.71
C ILE A 18 -5.62 59.12 15.65
N TYR A 19 -6.11 58.37 16.63
CA TYR A 19 -6.02 56.92 16.64
C TYR A 19 -6.60 56.29 15.36
N VAL A 20 -7.78 56.71 14.95
CA VAL A 20 -8.43 56.21 13.70
C VAL A 20 -7.58 56.58 12.48
N GLN A 21 -7.10 57.83 12.39
CA GLN A 21 -6.27 58.28 11.28
C GLN A 21 -4.95 57.48 11.15
N VAL A 22 -4.26 57.25 12.24
CA VAL A 22 -2.92 56.64 12.23
C VAL A 22 -2.98 55.14 12.17
N ARG A 23 -3.82 54.48 12.99
CA ARG A 23 -3.89 53.04 13.15
C ARG A 23 -4.88 52.32 12.22
N VAL A 24 -6.00 53.00 11.88
CA VAL A 24 -7.02 52.36 11.08
C VAL A 24 -6.88 52.71 9.59
N LEU A 25 -6.54 53.99 9.27
CA LEU A 25 -6.52 54.45 7.88
C LEU A 25 -5.13 54.34 7.22
N GLY A 26 -4.04 54.24 8.02
CA GLY A 26 -2.66 54.16 7.52
C GLY A 26 -2.30 52.90 6.75
N ASP A 27 -2.84 51.75 7.17
CA ASP A 27 -2.49 50.41 6.65
C ASP A 27 -3.69 49.68 5.98
N LEU A 28 -4.57 50.42 5.31
CA LEU A 28 -5.73 49.78 4.68
C LEU A 28 -5.38 49.25 3.28
N PRO A 29 -5.69 47.98 2.98
CA PRO A 29 -5.53 47.44 1.64
C PRO A 29 -6.43 48.17 0.61
N ASP A 30 -5.97 48.20 -0.63
CA ASP A 30 -6.71 48.85 -1.73
C ASP A 30 -7.88 47.96 -2.18
N VAL A 31 -9.11 48.43 -1.91
CA VAL A 31 -10.35 47.74 -2.29
C VAL A 31 -10.63 47.75 -3.79
N SER A 32 -9.90 48.57 -4.59
CA SER A 32 -10.07 48.58 -6.05
C SER A 32 -9.62 47.27 -6.69
N LYS A 33 -8.71 46.54 -6.03
CA LYS A 33 -8.26 45.23 -6.46
C LYS A 33 -9.37 44.19 -6.47
N ILE A 34 -10.45 44.36 -5.67
CA ILE A 34 -11.63 43.48 -5.68
C ILE A 34 -12.33 43.50 -7.05
N LYS A 35 -12.23 44.55 -7.79
CA LYS A 35 -12.77 44.69 -9.13
C LYS A 35 -12.16 43.69 -10.13
N ASN A 36 -10.86 43.45 -10.01
CA ASN A 36 -10.09 42.59 -10.91
C ASN A 36 -9.99 41.15 -10.42
N MET A 37 -10.55 40.83 -9.24
CA MET A 37 -10.49 39.50 -8.64
C MET A 37 -11.49 38.48 -9.21
N THR A 38 -12.17 38.83 -10.30
CA THR A 38 -13.15 37.93 -10.93
C THR A 38 -12.52 36.70 -11.60
N MET A 39 -11.19 36.60 -11.64
CA MET A 39 -10.49 35.51 -12.29
C MET A 39 -9.25 35.02 -11.51
N ILE A 40 -9.42 34.42 -10.34
CA ILE A 40 -8.43 33.46 -9.88
C ILE A 40 -8.77 32.17 -10.63
N GLU A 41 -8.14 31.95 -11.76
CA GLU A 41 -8.35 30.77 -12.58
C GLU A 41 -7.64 29.58 -11.94
N SER A 42 -8.40 28.50 -11.73
CA SER A 42 -7.84 27.23 -11.25
C SER A 42 -6.91 26.63 -12.30
N THR A 43 -5.82 26.02 -11.86
CA THR A 43 -5.00 25.19 -12.75
C THR A 43 -5.78 23.94 -13.12
N VAL A 44 -6.00 23.71 -14.41
CA VAL A 44 -6.74 22.56 -14.95
C VAL A 44 -5.75 21.51 -15.41
N ILE A 45 -5.85 20.30 -14.86
CA ILE A 45 -5.09 19.14 -15.34
C ILE A 45 -6.00 18.31 -16.24
N THR A 46 -5.54 18.04 -17.46
CA THR A 46 -6.25 17.21 -18.44
C THR A 46 -5.45 15.96 -18.80
N ASP A 47 -6.15 14.96 -19.29
CA ASP A 47 -5.55 13.83 -19.95
C ASP A 47 -4.95 14.22 -21.32
N ARG A 48 -4.39 13.26 -22.05
CA ARG A 48 -3.78 13.50 -23.37
C ARG A 48 -4.79 13.93 -24.44
N ASN A 49 -6.08 13.61 -24.26
CA ASN A 49 -7.16 13.90 -25.18
C ASN A 49 -7.89 15.23 -24.84
N GLY A 50 -7.44 15.92 -23.77
CA GLY A 50 -8.06 17.16 -23.28
C GLY A 50 -9.20 16.96 -22.30
N GLN A 51 -9.47 15.72 -21.87
CA GLN A 51 -10.47 15.43 -20.87
C GLN A 51 -9.98 15.89 -19.48
N GLU A 52 -10.80 16.67 -18.80
CA GLU A 52 -10.48 17.18 -17.46
C GLU A 52 -10.33 16.02 -16.46
N LEU A 53 -9.17 15.96 -15.79
CA LEU A 53 -8.89 15.04 -14.69
C LEU A 53 -9.18 15.71 -13.35
N TYR A 54 -8.76 16.96 -13.18
CA TYR A 54 -8.98 17.73 -11.97
C TYR A 54 -8.67 19.20 -12.16
N LYS A 55 -9.32 20.05 -11.36
CA LYS A 55 -8.96 21.45 -11.19
C LYS A 55 -8.27 21.63 -9.85
N ILE A 56 -7.03 22.07 -9.87
CA ILE A 56 -6.30 22.45 -8.65
C ILE A 56 -6.71 23.85 -8.27
N PHE A 57 -7.19 24.00 -7.05
CA PHE A 57 -7.54 25.29 -6.45
C PHE A 57 -7.17 25.24 -4.96
N ASP A 58 -6.71 26.37 -4.43
CA ASP A 58 -6.59 26.55 -2.98
C ASP A 58 -7.99 26.63 -2.35
N GLU A 59 -8.92 27.24 -3.10
CA GLU A 59 -10.31 27.46 -2.76
C GLU A 59 -11.18 26.92 -3.90
N ASN A 60 -11.96 25.85 -3.65
CA ASN A 60 -12.93 25.35 -4.64
C ASN A 60 -14.01 26.42 -4.86
N ARG A 61 -13.79 27.26 -5.86
CA ARG A 61 -14.68 28.37 -6.19
C ARG A 61 -15.11 28.27 -7.64
N GLN A 62 -16.43 28.33 -7.84
CA GLN A 62 -17.05 28.42 -9.17
C GLN A 62 -17.88 29.66 -9.16
N TYR A 63 -17.41 30.72 -9.82
CA TYR A 63 -18.12 32.00 -9.90
C TYR A 63 -19.37 31.87 -10.75
N ILE A 64 -20.48 32.37 -10.28
CA ILE A 64 -21.77 32.45 -11.01
C ILE A 64 -22.43 33.82 -10.76
N ASP A 65 -23.18 34.30 -11.75
CA ASP A 65 -23.94 35.51 -11.64
C ASP A 65 -25.09 35.38 -10.60
N LEU A 66 -25.45 36.46 -9.96
CA LEU A 66 -26.54 36.47 -8.97
C LEU A 66 -27.86 35.91 -9.51
N LYS A 67 -28.16 36.15 -10.81
CA LYS A 67 -29.34 35.61 -11.52
C LYS A 67 -29.39 34.07 -11.61
N ASP A 68 -28.24 33.43 -11.51
CA ASP A 68 -28.07 31.96 -11.55
C ASP A 68 -27.98 31.34 -10.16
N ILE A 69 -28.29 32.11 -9.11
CA ILE A 69 -28.44 31.66 -7.73
C ILE A 69 -29.91 31.59 -7.36
N SER A 70 -30.33 30.50 -6.69
CA SER A 70 -31.69 30.35 -6.20
C SER A 70 -32.14 31.55 -5.33
N LYS A 71 -33.34 32.05 -5.57
CA LYS A 71 -33.94 33.07 -4.72
C LYS A 71 -34.08 32.65 -3.26
N HIS A 72 -34.25 31.33 -3.01
CA HIS A 72 -34.27 30.78 -1.65
C HIS A 72 -32.93 30.96 -0.97
N MET A 73 -31.82 30.77 -1.71
CA MET A 73 -30.45 30.94 -1.16
C MET A 73 -30.17 32.42 -0.83
N ILE A 74 -30.55 33.32 -1.73
CA ILE A 74 -30.41 34.75 -1.50
C ILE A 74 -31.22 35.18 -0.26
N ASN A 75 -32.44 34.72 -0.14
CA ASN A 75 -33.31 35.00 0.98
C ASN A 75 -32.79 34.40 2.29
N ALA A 76 -32.32 33.17 2.26
CA ALA A 76 -31.77 32.47 3.43
C ALA A 76 -30.56 33.19 4.01
N ILE A 77 -29.59 33.56 3.15
CA ILE A 77 -28.34 34.20 3.62
C ILE A 77 -28.62 35.59 4.18
N VAL A 78 -29.52 36.38 3.54
CA VAL A 78 -29.90 37.69 4.03
C VAL A 78 -30.65 37.58 5.37
N ALA A 79 -31.59 36.67 5.49
CA ALA A 79 -32.37 36.47 6.74
C ALA A 79 -31.47 36.01 7.91
N VAL A 80 -30.44 35.20 7.66
CA VAL A 80 -29.58 34.64 8.71
C VAL A 80 -28.42 35.56 9.08
N GLU A 81 -27.74 36.16 8.09
CA GLU A 81 -26.51 36.90 8.29
C GLU A 81 -26.70 38.40 8.42
N ASP A 82 -27.69 38.98 7.71
CA ASP A 82 -27.90 40.43 7.68
C ASP A 82 -29.37 40.79 7.29
N GLN A 83 -30.31 40.62 8.23
CA GLN A 83 -31.78 40.80 8.02
C GLN A 83 -32.14 42.11 7.36
N ARG A 84 -31.42 43.19 7.64
CA ARG A 84 -31.66 44.54 7.11
C ARG A 84 -30.66 44.93 6.01
N PHE A 85 -30.08 43.93 5.32
CA PHE A 85 -29.08 44.13 4.27
C PHE A 85 -29.50 45.21 3.25
N TRP A 86 -30.77 45.23 2.87
CA TRP A 86 -31.27 46.16 1.86
C TRP A 86 -31.43 47.63 2.38
N ASP A 87 -31.49 47.81 3.71
CA ASP A 87 -31.81 49.07 4.35
C ASP A 87 -30.61 49.96 4.68
N HIS A 88 -29.40 49.35 4.81
CA HIS A 88 -28.18 50.03 5.22
C HIS A 88 -27.08 49.98 4.17
N GLU A 89 -26.07 50.82 4.25
CA GLU A 89 -24.91 50.88 3.34
C GLU A 89 -23.64 50.25 3.95
N GLY A 90 -23.70 48.98 4.34
CA GLY A 90 -22.55 48.21 4.88
C GLY A 90 -22.32 48.36 6.38
N LEU A 91 -23.07 49.28 7.05
CA LEU A 91 -23.12 49.40 8.50
C LEU A 91 -24.58 49.38 8.93
N ASP A 92 -24.96 48.54 9.88
CA ASP A 92 -26.27 48.50 10.51
C ASP A 92 -26.22 49.19 11.90
N PRO A 93 -26.56 50.51 12.04
CA PRO A 93 -26.47 51.20 13.32
C PRO A 93 -27.41 50.60 14.37
N MET A 94 -28.62 50.15 13.95
CA MET A 94 -29.59 49.56 14.88
C MET A 94 -29.18 48.14 15.31
N GLY A 95 -28.50 47.40 14.45
CA GLY A 95 -27.90 46.12 14.80
C GLY A 95 -26.81 46.28 15.86
N ILE A 96 -25.97 47.30 15.71
CA ILE A 96 -24.92 47.66 16.67
C ILE A 96 -25.55 48.06 17.99
N PHE A 97 -26.57 48.91 17.98
CA PHE A 97 -27.28 49.34 19.18
C PHE A 97 -27.97 48.17 19.93
N ARG A 98 -28.61 47.27 19.19
CA ARG A 98 -29.19 46.04 19.78
C ARG A 98 -28.14 45.14 20.40
N ALA A 99 -27.01 44.98 19.75
CA ALA A 99 -25.88 44.14 20.26
C ALA A 99 -25.30 44.77 21.52
N TRP A 100 -25.08 46.10 21.53
CA TRP A 100 -24.58 46.85 22.70
C TRP A 100 -25.56 46.74 23.89
N PHE A 101 -26.86 46.90 23.65
CA PHE A 101 -27.89 46.74 24.68
C PHE A 101 -27.94 45.34 25.27
N LYS A 102 -27.83 44.30 24.44
CA LYS A 102 -27.73 42.89 24.90
C LYS A 102 -26.50 42.66 25.78
N THR A 103 -25.38 43.30 25.44
CA THR A 103 -24.15 43.20 26.25
C THR A 103 -24.32 43.89 27.61
N MET A 104 -25.00 45.04 27.66
CA MET A 104 -25.29 45.75 28.91
C MET A 104 -26.17 44.92 29.88
N ILE A 105 -27.12 44.14 29.36
CA ILE A 105 -27.98 43.26 30.18
C ILE A 105 -27.41 41.89 30.44
N GLY A 106 -26.05 41.69 30.30
CA GLY A 106 -25.35 40.46 30.60
C GLY A 106 -25.59 39.29 29.64
N LYS A 107 -26.26 39.53 28.51
CA LYS A 107 -26.42 38.57 27.42
C LYS A 107 -25.31 38.82 26.41
N ASN A 108 -24.57 37.74 26.02
CA ASN A 108 -23.53 37.82 25.00
C ASN A 108 -24.04 38.43 23.69
N GLY A 109 -23.92 39.75 23.55
CA GLY A 109 -24.25 40.54 22.38
C GLY A 109 -22.98 40.85 21.61
N TRP A 110 -22.54 39.93 20.74
CA TRP A 110 -21.50 40.25 19.78
C TRP A 110 -22.02 41.19 18.72
N TRP A 111 -21.23 42.16 18.32
CA TRP A 111 -21.55 43.12 17.25
C TRP A 111 -21.86 42.37 15.97
N GLY A 112 -23.11 42.41 15.46
CA GLY A 112 -23.49 41.78 14.23
C GLY A 112 -22.64 42.32 13.08
N SER A 113 -21.93 41.45 12.36
CA SER A 113 -21.19 41.86 11.15
C SER A 113 -22.15 41.81 9.97
N THR A 114 -22.17 42.86 9.15
CA THR A 114 -22.97 42.89 7.91
C THR A 114 -22.34 42.01 6.83
N ILE A 115 -23.15 41.63 5.83
CA ILE A 115 -22.70 40.89 4.65
C ILE A 115 -21.51 41.60 3.99
N THR A 116 -21.55 42.93 3.82
CA THR A 116 -20.44 43.71 3.24
C THR A 116 -19.14 43.59 4.07
N GLN A 117 -19.27 43.62 5.41
CA GLN A 117 -18.10 43.47 6.31
C GLN A 117 -17.53 42.07 6.27
N GLN A 118 -18.37 41.03 6.17
CA GLN A 118 -17.92 39.65 6.01
C GLN A 118 -17.24 39.42 4.64
N LEU A 119 -17.80 40.04 3.56
CA LEU A 119 -17.20 40.02 2.23
C LEU A 119 -15.77 40.58 2.28
N ILE A 120 -15.58 41.77 2.85
CA ILE A 120 -14.28 42.40 3.01
C ILE A 120 -13.29 41.46 3.76
N THR A 121 -13.76 40.85 4.85
CA THR A 121 -12.94 39.92 5.63
C THR A 121 -12.46 38.73 4.82
N ASN A 122 -13.39 38.17 4.04
CA ASN A 122 -13.11 36.97 3.25
C ASN A 122 -12.20 37.26 2.04
N VAL A 123 -12.47 38.35 1.33
CA VAL A 123 -11.75 38.72 0.11
C VAL A 123 -10.36 39.29 0.41
N MET A 124 -10.25 40.14 1.43
CA MET A 124 -8.99 40.78 1.80
C MET A 124 -8.15 39.90 2.75
N LYS A 125 -8.62 38.69 3.10
CA LYS A 125 -7.96 37.76 4.03
C LYS A 125 -7.48 38.46 5.31
N LEU A 126 -8.36 39.34 5.87
CA LEU A 126 -8.02 40.08 7.08
C LEU A 126 -7.77 39.13 8.22
N GLU A 127 -6.52 39.06 8.69
CA GLU A 127 -6.12 38.16 9.76
C GLU A 127 -6.87 38.51 11.05
N ARG A 128 -7.42 37.46 11.69
CA ARG A 128 -8.02 37.57 13.02
C ARG A 128 -6.92 37.17 14.03
N PRO A 129 -6.31 38.12 14.78
CA PRO A 129 -5.30 37.75 15.75
C PRO A 129 -5.85 36.84 16.87
N PHE A 130 -5.07 35.89 17.31
CA PHE A 130 -5.42 34.99 18.41
C PHE A 130 -5.21 35.72 19.77
N GLY A 131 -6.15 35.62 20.71
CA GLY A 131 -5.98 36.17 22.07
C GLY A 131 -6.24 37.68 22.23
N TRP A 132 -7.15 38.23 21.49
CA TRP A 132 -7.40 39.71 21.35
C TRP A 132 -7.64 40.46 22.64
N SER A 133 -6.93 41.58 22.79
CA SER A 133 -7.31 42.69 23.68
C SER A 133 -8.56 43.42 23.15
N PHE A 134 -9.26 44.12 24.03
CA PHE A 134 -10.43 44.90 23.64
C PHE A 134 -10.14 45.92 22.50
N LEU A 135 -9.00 46.58 22.57
CA LEU A 135 -8.56 47.55 21.56
C LEU A 135 -8.31 46.94 20.19
N GLN A 136 -7.71 45.76 20.12
CA GLN A 136 -7.51 45.04 18.86
C GLN A 136 -8.82 44.65 18.21
N LYS A 137 -9.83 44.27 19.00
CA LYS A 137 -11.20 44.00 18.48
C LYS A 137 -11.86 45.25 17.91
N VAL A 138 -11.70 46.40 18.58
CA VAL A 138 -12.22 47.68 18.09
C VAL A 138 -11.52 48.10 16.79
N ASP A 139 -10.20 47.99 16.73
CA ASP A 139 -9.39 48.32 15.55
C ASP A 139 -9.84 47.48 14.33
N TYR A 140 -9.91 46.18 14.50
CA TYR A 140 -10.37 45.27 13.46
C TYR A 140 -11.78 45.62 12.96
N LYS A 141 -12.68 45.95 13.87
CA LYS A 141 -14.04 46.29 13.51
C LYS A 141 -14.15 47.63 12.77
N LEU A 142 -13.35 48.61 13.18
CA LEU A 142 -13.23 49.88 12.49
C LEU A 142 -12.66 49.72 11.07
N LYS A 143 -11.62 48.89 10.90
CA LYS A 143 -11.07 48.58 9.58
C LYS A 143 -12.11 47.92 8.68
N GLN A 144 -12.92 46.98 9.18
CA GLN A 144 -14.02 46.38 8.40
C GLN A 144 -15.03 47.40 7.94
N ILE A 145 -15.46 48.34 8.82
CA ILE A 145 -16.42 49.36 8.52
C ILE A 145 -15.90 50.31 7.44
N VAL A 146 -14.71 50.81 7.57
CA VAL A 146 -14.07 51.72 6.61
C VAL A 146 -13.92 51.08 5.25
N LEU A 147 -13.42 49.86 5.21
CA LEU A 147 -13.23 49.11 3.97
C LEU A 147 -14.56 48.79 3.30
N ALA A 148 -15.61 48.41 4.06
CA ALA A 148 -16.95 48.16 3.54
C ALA A 148 -17.54 49.42 2.88
N LYS A 149 -17.37 50.61 3.52
CA LYS A 149 -17.81 51.91 2.93
C LYS A 149 -17.03 52.26 1.67
N ARG A 150 -15.69 52.03 1.67
CA ARG A 150 -14.85 52.26 0.47
C ARG A 150 -15.29 51.35 -0.68
N LEU A 151 -15.55 50.05 -0.43
CA LEU A 151 -16.03 49.12 -1.43
C LEU A 151 -17.32 49.56 -2.06
N ASN A 152 -18.31 49.91 -1.22
CA ASN A 152 -19.63 50.43 -1.70
C ASN A 152 -19.46 51.64 -2.60
N ASN A 153 -18.62 52.62 -2.20
CA ASN A 153 -18.34 53.81 -2.99
C ASN A 153 -17.67 53.48 -4.34
N VAL A 154 -16.73 52.53 -4.37
CA VAL A 154 -16.07 52.09 -5.60
C VAL A 154 -17.09 51.43 -6.54
N LEU A 155 -17.93 50.51 -6.03
CA LEU A 155 -18.97 49.84 -6.81
C LEU A 155 -20.05 50.82 -7.34
N GLN A 156 -20.50 51.76 -6.51
CA GLN A 156 -21.48 52.79 -6.95
C GLN A 156 -20.91 53.63 -8.09
N LYS A 157 -19.67 54.12 -7.97
CA LYS A 157 -19.00 54.87 -9.02
C LYS A 157 -18.88 54.10 -10.33
N GLN A 158 -18.56 52.84 -10.23
CA GLN A 158 -18.44 51.93 -11.35
C GLN A 158 -19.78 51.74 -12.06
N ILE A 159 -20.83 51.33 -11.32
CA ILE A 159 -22.17 51.09 -11.85
C ILE A 159 -22.70 52.36 -12.55
N LYS A 160 -22.47 53.56 -11.95
CA LYS A 160 -22.86 54.82 -12.54
C LYS A 160 -22.05 55.20 -13.80
N ALA A 161 -20.78 54.77 -13.89
CA ALA A 161 -19.97 54.94 -15.07
C ALA A 161 -20.38 54.00 -16.22
N GLU A 162 -20.75 52.78 -15.92
CA GLU A 162 -21.23 51.77 -16.88
C GLU A 162 -22.63 52.13 -17.42
N ASN A 163 -23.50 52.70 -16.58
CA ASN A 163 -24.84 53.09 -17.00
C ASN A 163 -25.27 54.44 -16.38
N LYS A 164 -25.06 55.52 -17.14
CA LYS A 164 -25.29 56.88 -16.72
C LYS A 164 -26.77 57.25 -16.47
N ASN A 165 -27.69 56.44 -16.98
CA ASN A 165 -29.12 56.67 -16.92
C ASN A 165 -29.78 56.14 -15.61
N LEU A 166 -29.07 55.43 -14.77
CA LEU A 166 -29.60 54.91 -13.51
C LEU A 166 -29.80 56.03 -12.50
N THR A 167 -30.93 56.00 -11.80
CA THR A 167 -31.17 56.83 -10.63
C THR A 167 -30.26 56.44 -9.48
N ASN A 168 -30.07 57.33 -8.50
CA ASN A 168 -29.24 57.03 -7.33
C ASN A 168 -29.76 55.81 -6.54
N GLU A 169 -31.06 55.58 -6.47
CA GLU A 169 -31.68 54.41 -5.83
C GLU A 169 -31.38 53.12 -6.62
N GLN A 170 -31.50 53.18 -7.94
CA GLN A 170 -31.15 52.06 -8.80
C GLN A 170 -29.66 51.70 -8.70
N VAL A 171 -28.77 52.72 -8.70
CA VAL A 171 -27.34 52.51 -8.48
C VAL A 171 -27.06 51.85 -7.13
N LYS A 172 -27.78 52.26 -6.08
CA LYS A 172 -27.66 51.69 -4.74
C LYS A 172 -28.18 50.25 -4.73
N HIS A 173 -29.28 49.96 -5.38
CA HIS A 173 -29.82 48.59 -5.50
C HIS A 173 -28.85 47.66 -6.26
N GLU A 174 -28.34 48.12 -7.40
CA GLU A 174 -27.35 47.34 -8.19
C GLU A 174 -26.04 47.15 -7.44
N MET A 175 -25.57 48.13 -6.68
CA MET A 175 -24.43 47.96 -5.80
C MET A 175 -24.68 46.88 -4.75
N LYS A 176 -25.88 46.84 -4.16
CA LYS A 176 -26.27 45.77 -3.22
C LYS A 176 -26.32 44.42 -3.88
N ASN A 177 -26.90 44.32 -5.07
CA ASN A 177 -26.86 43.08 -5.87
C ASN A 177 -25.42 42.62 -6.10
N LYS A 178 -24.51 43.53 -6.45
CA LYS A 178 -23.12 43.20 -6.70
C LYS A 178 -22.36 42.75 -5.44
N VAL A 179 -22.62 43.43 -4.31
CA VAL A 179 -22.06 43.00 -3.00
C VAL A 179 -22.53 41.59 -2.63
N LEU A 180 -23.82 41.30 -2.85
CA LEU A 180 -24.39 40.00 -2.53
C LEU A 180 -23.86 38.88 -3.46
N GLU A 181 -23.74 39.20 -4.76
CA GLU A 181 -23.12 38.31 -5.75
C GLU A 181 -21.68 37.93 -5.34
N LEU A 182 -20.88 38.93 -5.02
CA LEU A 182 -19.52 38.71 -4.54
C LEU A 182 -19.51 37.88 -3.25
N TYR A 183 -20.36 38.24 -2.28
CA TYR A 183 -20.43 37.49 -1.01
C TYR A 183 -20.77 36.02 -1.23
N LEU A 184 -21.81 35.71 -2.03
CA LEU A 184 -22.26 34.35 -2.32
C LEU A 184 -21.22 33.53 -3.13
N ASN A 185 -20.31 34.21 -3.84
CA ASN A 185 -19.20 33.57 -4.54
C ASN A 185 -17.94 33.42 -3.67
N TYR A 186 -17.80 34.19 -2.56
CA TYR A 186 -16.56 34.20 -1.76
C TYR A 186 -16.73 33.63 -0.35
N VAL A 187 -17.94 33.40 0.13
CA VAL A 187 -18.17 32.83 1.48
C VAL A 187 -17.67 31.40 1.59
N PHE A 188 -16.93 31.12 2.66
CA PHE A 188 -16.47 29.77 2.97
C PHE A 188 -17.61 28.95 3.59
N LEU A 189 -17.91 27.81 2.97
CA LEU A 189 -19.04 26.94 3.31
C LEU A 189 -18.60 25.53 3.76
N GLY A 190 -17.36 25.40 4.26
CA GLY A 190 -16.83 24.12 4.74
C GLY A 190 -16.34 23.21 3.61
N ASN A 191 -15.63 22.12 3.95
CA ASN A 191 -15.11 21.10 3.01
C ASN A 191 -14.47 21.69 1.74
N ASN A 192 -13.67 22.72 1.92
CA ASN A 192 -12.99 23.46 0.84
C ASN A 192 -13.94 24.14 -0.18
N ALA A 193 -15.24 24.22 0.09
CA ALA A 193 -16.20 24.86 -0.79
C ALA A 193 -16.27 26.37 -0.49
N TYR A 194 -15.84 27.18 -1.44
CA TYR A 194 -15.94 28.64 -1.42
C TYR A 194 -16.99 29.09 -2.43
N GLY A 195 -18.01 29.79 -1.94
CA GLY A 195 -19.19 30.18 -2.70
C GLY A 195 -20.24 29.10 -2.81
N VAL A 196 -21.47 29.56 -3.06
CA VAL A 196 -22.68 28.73 -3.03
C VAL A 196 -22.73 27.71 -4.15
N GLN A 197 -22.13 27.98 -5.33
CA GLN A 197 -22.11 27.06 -6.44
C GLN A 197 -21.26 25.82 -6.10
N ALA A 198 -20.05 26.05 -5.57
CA ALA A 198 -19.18 24.98 -5.14
C ALA A 198 -19.80 24.17 -4.00
N ALA A 199 -20.39 24.85 -3.01
CA ALA A 199 -21.04 24.18 -1.88
C ALA A 199 -22.29 23.38 -2.31
N SER A 200 -23.10 23.92 -3.23
CA SER A 200 -24.26 23.22 -3.78
C SER A 200 -23.87 21.92 -4.47
N LYS A 201 -22.83 21.96 -5.30
CA LYS A 201 -22.29 20.76 -5.94
C LYS A 201 -21.69 19.77 -4.91
N THR A 202 -20.94 20.28 -3.93
CA THR A 202 -20.29 19.47 -2.91
C THR A 202 -21.28 18.70 -2.04
N TYR A 203 -22.35 19.34 -1.60
CA TYR A 203 -23.27 18.74 -0.62
C TYR A 203 -24.54 18.14 -1.22
N PHE A 204 -24.95 18.61 -2.43
CA PHE A 204 -26.22 18.24 -3.04
C PHE A 204 -26.10 17.75 -4.49
N GLY A 205 -24.91 17.73 -5.09
CA GLY A 205 -24.68 17.25 -6.45
C GLY A 205 -25.31 18.11 -7.57
N LYS A 206 -25.79 19.34 -7.29
CA LYS A 206 -26.52 20.17 -8.23
C LYS A 206 -26.07 21.63 -8.28
N GLY A 207 -26.56 22.39 -9.25
CA GLY A 207 -26.27 23.82 -9.37
C GLY A 207 -26.95 24.67 -8.27
N ALA A 208 -26.35 25.83 -7.95
CA ALA A 208 -26.90 26.76 -6.96
C ALA A 208 -28.24 27.35 -7.35
N LYS A 209 -28.61 27.32 -8.63
CA LYS A 209 -29.90 27.75 -9.16
C LYS A 209 -31.05 26.85 -8.67
N ASP A 210 -30.77 25.57 -8.46
CA ASP A 210 -31.74 24.52 -8.16
C ASP A 210 -31.86 24.23 -6.67
N LEU A 211 -31.25 25.06 -5.80
CA LEU A 211 -31.32 24.90 -4.36
C LEU A 211 -32.74 25.07 -3.83
N THR A 212 -33.21 24.09 -3.06
CA THR A 212 -34.48 24.10 -2.36
C THR A 212 -34.45 25.06 -1.15
N VAL A 213 -35.60 25.27 -0.52
CA VAL A 213 -35.72 26.08 0.71
C VAL A 213 -34.86 25.51 1.82
N LEU A 214 -34.93 24.19 2.05
CA LEU A 214 -34.11 23.52 3.09
C LEU A 214 -32.62 23.60 2.76
N GLU A 215 -32.24 23.29 1.54
CA GLU A 215 -30.81 23.29 1.15
C GLU A 215 -30.20 24.69 1.26
N SER A 216 -30.99 25.72 0.93
CA SER A 216 -30.61 27.12 1.12
C SER A 216 -30.43 27.47 2.60
N ALA A 217 -31.32 27.00 3.47
CA ALA A 217 -31.22 27.19 4.92
C ALA A 217 -30.01 26.46 5.52
N ILE A 218 -29.69 25.27 5.00
CA ILE A 218 -28.49 24.52 5.37
C ILE A 218 -27.24 25.32 5.03
N LEU A 219 -27.08 25.75 3.77
CA LEU A 219 -25.89 26.51 3.34
C LEU A 219 -25.77 27.84 4.11
N ALA A 220 -26.88 28.55 4.34
CA ALA A 220 -26.87 29.79 5.12
C ALA A 220 -26.53 29.61 6.60
N SER A 221 -26.61 28.38 7.10
CA SER A 221 -26.23 28.02 8.48
C SER A 221 -24.74 27.83 8.71
N ILE A 222 -24.00 27.48 7.66
CA ILE A 222 -22.58 27.08 7.74
C ILE A 222 -21.63 28.25 8.07
N PRO A 223 -21.76 29.47 7.48
CA PRO A 223 -20.80 30.57 7.65
C PRO A 223 -20.51 30.92 9.10
N LYS A 224 -21.48 30.76 10.00
CA LYS A 224 -21.35 31.07 11.43
C LYS A 224 -20.22 30.26 12.10
N ALA A 225 -20.07 28.99 11.76
CA ALA A 225 -19.06 28.10 12.28
C ALA A 225 -18.89 26.88 11.34
N PRO A 226 -18.13 26.98 10.24
CA PRO A 226 -18.07 25.96 9.18
C PRO A 226 -17.66 24.57 9.67
N THR A 227 -16.73 24.49 10.62
CA THR A 227 -16.30 23.21 11.22
C THR A 227 -17.38 22.58 12.09
N ARG A 228 -18.19 23.41 12.79
CA ARG A 228 -19.25 22.91 13.67
C ARG A 228 -20.48 22.49 12.88
N TYR A 229 -20.81 23.21 11.81
CA TYR A 229 -21.99 22.98 10.97
C TYR A 229 -21.64 22.27 9.65
N ASP A 230 -20.58 21.48 9.62
CA ASP A 230 -20.19 20.66 8.49
C ASP A 230 -21.28 19.60 8.19
N PRO A 231 -21.93 19.61 7.02
CA PRO A 231 -23.01 18.69 6.67
C PRO A 231 -22.66 17.20 6.82
N TYR A 232 -21.40 16.85 6.64
CA TYR A 232 -20.97 15.44 6.73
C TYR A 232 -20.69 14.94 8.16
N LYS A 233 -20.52 15.86 9.12
CA LYS A 233 -20.06 15.50 10.48
C LYS A 233 -20.93 16.06 11.59
N SER A 234 -21.72 17.09 11.30
CA SER A 234 -22.41 17.84 12.34
C SER A 234 -23.72 17.19 12.77
N THR A 235 -23.84 16.93 14.07
CA THR A 235 -25.12 16.59 14.73
C THR A 235 -25.93 17.85 15.12
N SER A 236 -25.39 19.05 14.90
CA SER A 236 -26.01 20.34 15.28
C SER A 236 -26.49 21.16 14.08
N LEU A 237 -26.32 20.66 12.86
CA LEU A 237 -26.76 21.34 11.63
C LEU A 237 -28.25 21.11 11.38
N LEU A 238 -28.69 19.87 11.36
CA LEU A 238 -30.06 19.42 11.28
C LEU A 238 -30.53 18.93 12.65
N GLY A 239 -31.80 19.08 12.93
CA GLY A 239 -32.41 18.57 14.13
C GLY A 239 -32.39 17.03 14.17
N SER A 240 -32.32 16.49 15.34
CA SER A 240 -32.26 15.04 15.58
C SER A 240 -33.17 14.59 16.71
N PHE A 241 -33.59 13.35 16.67
CA PHE A 241 -34.31 12.72 17.75
C PHE A 241 -33.37 11.93 18.65
N LYS A 242 -33.47 12.13 19.95
CA LYS A 242 -32.96 11.22 20.96
C LYS A 242 -34.10 10.32 21.45
N ILE A 243 -33.89 9.02 21.35
CA ILE A 243 -34.89 8.01 21.67
C ILE A 243 -34.35 7.16 22.80
N THR A 244 -35.12 7.03 23.90
CA THR A 244 -34.76 6.21 25.05
C THR A 244 -35.95 5.34 25.47
N ASP A 245 -35.72 4.26 26.17
CA ASP A 245 -36.77 3.51 26.85
C ASP A 245 -36.87 3.90 28.35
N GLY A 246 -37.78 3.26 29.07
CA GLY A 246 -37.99 3.50 30.50
C GLY A 246 -36.75 3.27 31.36
N ASN A 247 -35.77 2.50 30.87
CA ASN A 247 -34.49 2.24 31.53
C ASN A 247 -33.37 3.19 31.03
N LYS A 248 -33.72 4.26 30.29
CA LYS A 248 -32.80 5.24 29.72
C LYS A 248 -31.79 4.66 28.71
N LYS A 249 -32.06 3.47 28.17
CA LYS A 249 -31.25 2.92 27.07
C LYS A 249 -31.56 3.67 25.79
N GLU A 250 -30.50 4.12 25.07
CA GLU A 250 -30.61 4.83 23.80
C GLU A 250 -30.87 3.87 22.63
N TYR A 251 -31.68 4.32 21.68
CA TYR A 251 -32.05 3.59 20.47
C TYR A 251 -31.75 4.42 19.24
N ALA A 252 -31.38 3.74 18.13
CA ALA A 252 -31.14 4.39 16.85
C ALA A 252 -32.46 4.92 16.26
N PHE A 253 -32.37 6.05 15.54
CA PHE A 253 -33.48 6.63 14.77
C PHE A 253 -33.50 6.00 13.36
N ASP A 254 -33.97 4.72 13.30
CA ASP A 254 -34.03 3.95 12.06
C ASP A 254 -35.23 3.00 11.98
N GLY A 255 -35.41 2.31 10.91
CA GLY A 255 -36.40 1.27 10.70
C GLY A 255 -37.84 1.67 11.03
N ASN A 256 -38.58 0.76 11.67
CA ASN A 256 -39.99 0.94 12.03
C ASN A 256 -40.19 2.06 13.04
N LEU A 257 -39.25 2.25 13.97
CA LEU A 257 -39.31 3.30 14.97
C LEU A 257 -39.21 4.69 14.35
N LYS A 258 -38.30 4.88 13.38
CA LYS A 258 -38.21 6.11 12.57
C LYS A 258 -39.51 6.38 11.82
N SER A 259 -40.03 5.36 11.15
CA SER A 259 -41.25 5.49 10.37
C SER A 259 -42.46 5.93 11.22
N LEU A 260 -42.61 5.35 12.42
CA LEU A 260 -43.68 5.65 13.36
C LEU A 260 -43.55 7.07 13.93
N ILE A 261 -42.37 7.49 14.36
CA ILE A 261 -42.12 8.83 14.89
C ILE A 261 -42.40 9.90 13.81
N LEU A 262 -41.88 9.68 12.59
CA LEU A 262 -42.09 10.62 11.48
C LEU A 262 -43.55 10.70 11.04
N SER A 263 -44.29 9.61 11.05
CA SER A 263 -45.74 9.64 10.72
C SER A 263 -46.50 10.52 11.71
N LYS A 264 -46.34 10.28 13.03
CA LYS A 264 -46.98 11.07 14.09
C LYS A 264 -46.57 12.55 14.04
N TYR A 265 -45.30 12.81 13.84
CA TYR A 265 -44.80 14.17 13.72
C TYR A 265 -45.36 14.87 12.50
N ARG A 266 -45.50 14.20 11.37
CA ARG A 266 -46.11 14.73 10.15
C ARG A 266 -47.56 15.12 10.34
N GLU A 267 -48.34 14.28 11.01
CA GLU A 267 -49.72 14.57 11.35
C GLU A 267 -49.83 15.84 12.21
N ASN A 268 -49.04 15.94 13.29
CA ASN A 268 -49.02 17.14 14.15
C ASN A 268 -48.59 18.39 13.38
N LEU A 269 -47.61 18.29 12.49
CA LEU A 269 -47.08 19.38 11.69
C LEU A 269 -48.12 19.91 10.67
N ILE A 270 -48.87 19.00 10.03
CA ILE A 270 -49.91 19.37 9.08
C ILE A 270 -51.08 20.15 9.77
N GLN A 271 -51.46 19.71 10.97
CA GLN A 271 -52.54 20.32 11.74
C GLN A 271 -52.13 21.62 12.47
N ALA A 272 -50.82 21.86 12.59
CA ALA A 272 -50.30 23.00 13.35
C ALA A 272 -50.59 24.35 12.64
N ASP A 273 -50.98 25.34 13.44
CA ASP A 273 -51.15 26.73 13.01
C ASP A 273 -49.93 27.57 13.42
N PHE A 274 -49.26 28.14 12.44
CA PHE A 274 -48.10 29.03 12.60
C PHE A 274 -48.44 30.53 12.55
N SER A 275 -49.68 30.90 12.30
CA SER A 275 -50.11 32.30 12.07
C SER A 275 -49.68 33.27 13.17
N ASN A 276 -49.64 32.80 14.43
CA ASN A 276 -49.27 33.60 15.61
C ASN A 276 -47.78 33.45 16.03
N LYS A 277 -46.95 32.77 15.26
CA LYS A 277 -45.55 32.51 15.60
C LYS A 277 -44.61 33.37 14.76
N LYS A 278 -44.57 34.66 15.04
CA LYS A 278 -43.82 35.65 14.24
C LYS A 278 -42.32 35.77 14.54
N SER A 279 -41.80 35.10 15.56
CA SER A 279 -40.34 35.10 15.81
C SER A 279 -39.73 33.74 15.57
N SER A 280 -38.53 33.74 15.03
CA SER A 280 -37.77 32.50 14.81
C SER A 280 -37.57 31.67 16.08
N GLU A 281 -37.41 32.28 17.24
CA GLU A 281 -37.29 31.62 18.53
C GLU A 281 -38.62 30.98 18.97
N ALA A 282 -39.76 31.71 18.83
CA ALA A 282 -41.11 31.21 19.10
C ALA A 282 -41.47 30.06 18.15
N PHE A 283 -41.11 30.18 16.89
CA PHE A 283 -41.27 29.12 15.89
C PHE A 283 -40.52 27.83 16.27
N VAL A 284 -39.23 27.90 16.54
CA VAL A 284 -38.43 26.72 16.92
C VAL A 284 -38.99 26.05 18.18
N LYS A 285 -39.39 26.82 19.22
CA LYS A 285 -40.03 26.28 20.41
C LYS A 285 -41.37 25.58 20.10
N PHE A 286 -42.14 26.16 19.23
CA PHE A 286 -43.44 25.62 18.83
C PHE A 286 -43.27 24.30 18.07
N VAL A 287 -42.35 24.25 17.10
CA VAL A 287 -42.09 23.07 16.31
C VAL A 287 -41.55 21.91 17.16
N ILE A 288 -40.69 22.19 18.15
CA ILE A 288 -40.25 21.20 19.13
C ILE A 288 -41.44 20.60 19.88
N GLY A 289 -42.40 21.43 20.25
CA GLY A 289 -43.64 21.01 20.96
C GLY A 289 -44.56 20.12 20.11
N LEU A 290 -44.42 20.11 18.78
CA LEU A 290 -45.16 19.22 17.89
C LEU A 290 -44.59 17.80 17.82
N CYS A 291 -43.35 17.59 18.27
CA CYS A 291 -42.74 16.27 18.31
C CYS A 291 -43.46 15.39 19.33
N PRO A 292 -43.76 14.12 19.01
CA PRO A 292 -44.32 13.20 19.99
C PRO A 292 -43.30 13.01 21.13
N SER A 293 -43.80 13.11 22.40
CA SER A 293 -42.93 12.86 23.58
C SER A 293 -42.66 11.40 23.82
N SER A 294 -43.56 10.52 23.36
CA SER A 294 -43.38 9.07 23.35
C SER A 294 -44.13 8.41 22.18
N VAL A 295 -43.69 7.21 21.84
CA VAL A 295 -44.33 6.31 20.87
C VAL A 295 -44.25 4.90 21.36
N THR A 296 -45.27 4.06 21.05
CA THR A 296 -45.31 2.64 21.37
C THR A 296 -45.10 1.81 20.11
N LEU A 297 -44.11 0.92 20.11
CA LEU A 297 -43.82 -0.04 19.08
C LEU A 297 -43.64 -1.41 19.72
N ASP A 298 -44.31 -2.45 19.22
CA ASP A 298 -44.24 -3.83 19.73
C ASP A 298 -44.41 -3.92 21.26
N TRP A 299 -45.47 -3.24 21.78
CA TRP A 299 -45.85 -3.16 23.19
C TRP A 299 -44.82 -2.48 24.10
N LYS A 300 -43.77 -1.88 23.56
CA LYS A 300 -42.74 -1.16 24.28
C LYS A 300 -42.88 0.35 24.04
N GLU A 301 -42.84 1.13 25.13
CA GLU A 301 -42.86 2.60 25.07
C GLU A 301 -41.46 3.15 24.93
N TYR A 302 -41.31 4.09 23.97
CA TYR A 302 -40.09 4.84 23.72
C TYR A 302 -40.35 6.33 23.94
N TYR A 303 -39.49 6.95 24.71
CA TYR A 303 -39.49 8.39 24.97
C TYR A 303 -38.66 9.09 23.91
N VAL A 304 -39.23 10.12 23.31
CA VAL A 304 -38.67 10.84 22.17
C VAL A 304 -38.40 12.29 22.58
N LYS A 305 -37.15 12.74 22.42
CA LYS A 305 -36.75 14.12 22.64
C LYS A 305 -36.16 14.68 21.36
N TYR A 306 -36.70 15.80 20.87
CA TYR A 306 -36.15 16.49 19.74
C TYR A 306 -35.08 17.52 20.13
N GLU A 307 -33.95 17.50 19.46
CA GLU A 307 -32.89 18.51 19.55
C GLU A 307 -32.82 19.27 18.22
N ASN A 308 -33.13 20.58 18.23
CA ASN A 308 -33.14 21.38 17.00
C ASN A 308 -31.73 21.66 16.48
N GLY A 309 -31.60 21.71 15.16
CA GLY A 309 -30.38 22.11 14.47
C GLY A 309 -30.35 23.60 14.09
N ARG A 310 -29.27 23.99 13.44
CA ARG A 310 -29.06 25.37 12.97
C ARG A 310 -29.90 25.69 11.72
N ALA A 311 -30.17 24.70 10.87
CA ALA A 311 -30.97 24.88 9.65
C ALA A 311 -32.43 25.24 9.97
N GLU A 312 -33.00 24.64 11.02
CA GLU A 312 -34.36 24.98 11.49
C GLU A 312 -34.45 26.43 11.99
N PHE A 313 -33.37 26.91 12.63
CA PHE A 313 -33.28 28.34 12.99
C PHE A 313 -33.26 29.21 11.73
N ALA A 314 -32.54 28.83 10.68
CA ALA A 314 -32.51 29.57 9.42
C ALA A 314 -33.89 29.58 8.73
N LEU A 315 -34.59 28.43 8.71
CA LEU A 315 -35.95 28.32 8.21
C LEU A 315 -36.91 29.25 8.99
N GLY A 316 -36.81 29.28 10.32
CA GLY A 316 -37.57 30.17 11.17
C GLY A 316 -37.35 31.66 10.85
N ARG A 317 -36.10 32.05 10.58
CA ARG A 317 -35.74 33.42 10.15
C ARG A 317 -36.33 33.79 8.80
N MET A 318 -36.23 32.86 7.82
CA MET A 318 -36.83 33.08 6.49
C MET A 318 -38.36 33.30 6.57
N TYR A 319 -39.03 32.56 7.46
CA TYR A 319 -40.46 32.70 7.67
C TYR A 319 -40.81 34.01 8.40
N GLU A 320 -40.05 34.36 9.46
CA GLU A 320 -40.19 35.62 10.21
C GLU A 320 -40.10 36.85 9.28
N ASP A 321 -39.20 36.79 8.30
CA ASP A 321 -38.97 37.85 7.30
C ASP A 321 -39.94 37.80 6.11
N GLY A 322 -40.90 36.84 6.11
CA GLY A 322 -41.90 36.70 5.03
C GLY A 322 -41.28 36.23 3.70
N LYS A 323 -40.11 35.56 3.76
CA LYS A 323 -39.36 35.08 2.58
C LYS A 323 -39.81 33.71 2.09
N ILE A 324 -40.49 32.95 2.94
CA ILE A 324 -41.15 31.68 2.61
C ILE A 324 -42.55 31.62 3.21
N SER A 325 -43.43 30.90 2.55
CA SER A 325 -44.79 30.65 3.02
C SER A 325 -44.80 29.58 4.11
N GLU A 326 -45.90 29.49 4.86
CA GLU A 326 -46.10 28.45 5.88
C GLU A 326 -46.04 27.05 5.26
N LYS A 327 -46.58 26.86 4.05
CA LYS A 327 -46.52 25.59 3.33
C LYS A 327 -45.08 25.16 3.01
N GLU A 328 -44.27 26.11 2.52
CA GLU A 328 -42.84 25.86 2.25
C GLU A 328 -42.06 25.55 3.52
N LEU A 329 -42.35 26.26 4.61
CA LEU A 329 -41.74 26.04 5.91
C LEU A 329 -42.03 24.64 6.43
N LYS A 330 -43.32 24.21 6.44
CA LYS A 330 -43.72 22.85 6.87
C LYS A 330 -43.05 21.76 6.04
N SER A 331 -43.01 21.95 4.71
CA SER A 331 -42.35 21.02 3.80
C SER A 331 -40.84 20.91 4.06
N ALA A 332 -40.16 22.05 4.15
CA ALA A 332 -38.71 22.10 4.40
C ALA A 332 -38.36 21.52 5.77
N PHE A 333 -39.19 21.77 6.77
CA PHE A 333 -38.96 21.24 8.11
C PHE A 333 -39.10 19.72 8.16
N PHE A 334 -40.07 19.15 7.46
CA PHE A 334 -40.20 17.70 7.36
C PHE A 334 -39.05 17.07 6.57
N GLU A 335 -38.56 17.76 5.54
CA GLU A 335 -37.43 17.33 4.74
C GLU A 335 -36.13 17.18 5.57
N THR A 336 -35.97 17.93 6.69
CA THR A 336 -34.76 17.83 7.52
C THR A 336 -34.50 16.42 8.03
N PHE A 337 -35.52 15.58 8.24
CA PHE A 337 -35.39 14.21 8.76
C PHE A 337 -35.10 13.17 7.69
N THR A 338 -35.28 13.54 6.42
CA THR A 338 -35.06 12.64 5.29
C THR A 338 -33.85 13.06 4.45
N LYS A 339 -33.26 14.24 4.73
CA LYS A 339 -32.17 14.82 3.98
C LYS A 339 -30.91 14.00 4.16
N THR A 340 -30.40 13.52 3.06
CA THR A 340 -29.09 12.92 2.94
C THR A 340 -28.15 13.85 2.22
N PHE A 341 -26.89 13.85 2.61
CA PHE A 341 -25.86 14.59 1.90
C PHE A 341 -25.12 13.63 0.98
N GLU A 342 -25.08 13.96 -0.30
CA GLU A 342 -24.19 13.25 -1.19
C GLU A 342 -22.76 13.58 -0.75
N LYS A 343 -22.00 12.55 -0.40
CA LYS A 343 -20.57 12.69 -0.44
C LYS A 343 -20.23 12.83 -1.92
N SER A 344 -20.16 14.04 -2.41
CA SER A 344 -19.42 14.28 -3.63
C SER A 344 -18.04 13.66 -3.40
N ALA A 345 -17.81 12.50 -3.94
CA ALA A 345 -16.45 12.09 -4.26
C ALA A 345 -15.88 13.32 -4.97
N PHE A 346 -14.84 13.93 -4.42
CA PHE A 346 -14.11 14.95 -5.17
C PHE A 346 -14.03 14.39 -6.58
N ASP A 347 -14.54 15.14 -7.57
CA ASP A 347 -14.57 14.69 -8.98
C ASP A 347 -13.13 14.74 -9.51
N ILE A 348 -12.26 14.00 -8.80
CA ILE A 348 -10.85 13.83 -9.13
C ILE A 348 -10.67 12.47 -9.76
N ARG A 349 -10.28 12.50 -11.00
CA ARG A 349 -9.93 11.31 -11.79
C ARG A 349 -8.46 11.03 -11.65
N ALA A 350 -8.07 9.77 -11.51
CA ALA A 350 -6.69 9.36 -11.29
C ALA A 350 -5.96 10.18 -10.19
N PRO A 351 -6.46 10.20 -8.93
CA PRO A 351 -6.04 11.15 -7.90
C PRO A 351 -4.53 11.13 -7.62
N HIS A 352 -3.91 9.97 -7.52
CA HIS A 352 -2.46 9.87 -7.30
C HIS A 352 -1.65 10.50 -8.44
N PHE A 353 -2.10 10.30 -9.67
CA PHE A 353 -1.46 10.92 -10.83
C PHE A 353 -1.59 12.44 -10.79
N VAL A 354 -2.79 12.95 -10.52
CA VAL A 354 -3.05 14.38 -10.42
C VAL A 354 -2.19 15.03 -9.34
N PHE A 355 -2.07 14.41 -8.15
CA PHE A 355 -1.21 14.94 -7.10
C PHE A 355 0.28 14.85 -7.44
N TRP A 356 0.69 13.83 -8.17
CA TRP A 356 2.05 13.79 -8.70
C TRP A 356 2.32 14.92 -9.70
N ILE A 357 1.40 15.19 -10.64
CA ILE A 357 1.51 16.35 -11.56
C ILE A 357 1.61 17.65 -10.77
N LYS A 358 0.77 17.82 -9.74
CA LYS A 358 0.83 18.97 -8.84
C LYS A 358 2.21 19.13 -8.21
N ASP A 359 2.77 18.05 -7.64
CA ASP A 359 4.11 18.07 -7.03
C ASP A 359 5.20 18.47 -8.05
N LEU A 360 5.09 18.01 -9.31
CA LEU A 360 6.03 18.39 -10.38
C LEU A 360 5.93 19.86 -10.72
N LEU A 361 4.72 20.42 -10.85
CA LEU A 361 4.49 21.82 -11.12
C LEU A 361 4.99 22.70 -9.97
N GLU A 362 4.71 22.34 -8.73
CA GLU A 362 5.15 23.09 -7.54
C GLU A 362 6.67 23.07 -7.38
N LYS A 363 7.31 21.96 -7.73
CA LYS A 363 8.78 21.85 -7.70
C LYS A 363 9.46 22.73 -8.75
N GLU A 364 8.88 22.81 -9.96
CA GLU A 364 9.46 23.54 -11.08
C GLU A 364 9.16 25.05 -11.02
N TYR A 365 7.90 25.42 -10.69
CA TYR A 365 7.41 26.80 -10.79
C TYR A 365 7.09 27.43 -9.43
N GLY A 366 7.19 26.70 -8.31
CA GLY A 366 6.80 27.15 -6.98
C GLY A 366 5.30 26.96 -6.69
N THR A 367 4.94 26.94 -5.40
CA THR A 367 3.58 26.62 -4.93
C THR A 367 2.51 27.63 -5.34
N TRP A 368 2.89 28.87 -5.70
CA TRP A 368 1.94 29.91 -6.13
C TRP A 368 1.29 29.59 -7.48
N ILE A 369 2.03 28.91 -8.38
CA ILE A 369 1.57 28.64 -9.75
C ILE A 369 0.38 27.68 -9.80
N THR A 370 0.33 26.73 -8.90
CA THR A 370 -0.78 25.77 -8.81
C THR A 370 -2.01 26.38 -8.16
N LYS A 371 -1.84 27.47 -7.40
CA LYS A 371 -2.90 28.11 -6.62
C LYS A 371 -3.57 29.28 -7.35
N GLU A 372 -2.78 30.05 -8.06
CA GLU A 372 -3.22 31.33 -8.67
C GLU A 372 -2.84 31.43 -10.15
N GLY A 373 -2.15 30.42 -10.70
CA GLY A 373 -1.53 30.52 -12.02
C GLY A 373 -2.44 30.27 -13.21
N GLY A 374 -3.65 29.75 -13.03
CA GLY A 374 -4.60 29.51 -14.12
C GLY A 374 -4.04 28.68 -15.28
N LEU A 375 -3.21 27.66 -14.97
CA LEU A 375 -2.57 26.86 -16.00
C LEU A 375 -3.52 25.82 -16.60
N ILE A 376 -3.34 25.53 -17.89
CA ILE A 376 -3.91 24.36 -18.54
C ILE A 376 -2.77 23.37 -18.75
N VAL A 377 -2.78 22.26 -18.01
CA VAL A 377 -1.73 21.24 -18.03
C VAL A 377 -2.24 19.99 -18.73
N LYS A 378 -1.79 19.79 -19.94
CA LYS A 378 -2.07 18.57 -20.72
C LYS A 378 -1.06 17.49 -20.36
N THR A 379 -1.56 16.35 -19.89
CA THR A 379 -0.72 15.23 -19.45
C THR A 379 -0.70 14.09 -20.47
N SER A 380 0.20 13.14 -20.25
CA SER A 380 0.32 11.94 -21.09
C SER A 380 -0.67 10.82 -20.72
N LEU A 381 -1.36 10.92 -19.58
CA LEU A 381 -2.35 9.93 -19.16
C LEU A 381 -3.47 9.83 -20.20
N ASP A 382 -3.91 8.62 -20.48
CA ASP A 382 -5.12 8.35 -21.25
C ASP A 382 -6.21 7.87 -20.30
N TYR A 383 -7.27 8.66 -20.15
CA TYR A 383 -8.29 8.34 -19.14
C TYR A 383 -9.08 7.07 -19.46
N GLU A 384 -9.23 6.71 -20.72
CA GLU A 384 -9.88 5.46 -21.11
C GLU A 384 -9.01 4.25 -20.70
N ILE A 385 -7.70 4.33 -20.93
CA ILE A 385 -6.73 3.32 -20.48
C ILE A 385 -6.67 3.28 -18.95
N GLN A 386 -6.73 4.43 -18.29
CA GLN A 386 -6.78 4.53 -16.82
C GLN A 386 -7.95 3.74 -16.23
N LYS A 387 -9.15 3.91 -16.80
CA LYS A 387 -10.34 3.15 -16.37
C LYS A 387 -10.18 1.64 -16.54
N LEU A 388 -9.54 1.20 -17.63
CA LEU A 388 -9.24 -0.22 -17.83
C LEU A 388 -8.27 -0.76 -16.76
N ALA A 389 -7.28 0.03 -16.37
CA ALA A 389 -6.33 -0.34 -15.32
C ALA A 389 -6.98 -0.42 -13.94
N GLU A 390 -7.80 0.58 -13.59
CA GLU A 390 -8.59 0.61 -12.35
C GLU A 390 -9.56 -0.57 -12.26
N ALA A 391 -10.28 -0.86 -13.35
CA ALA A 391 -11.20 -1.98 -13.43
C ALA A 391 -10.48 -3.33 -13.29
N ALA A 392 -9.32 -3.51 -13.93
CA ALA A 392 -8.54 -4.74 -13.86
C ALA A 392 -8.05 -5.04 -12.42
N LEU A 393 -7.71 -4.01 -11.64
CA LEU A 393 -7.35 -4.16 -10.23
C LEU A 393 -8.59 -4.39 -9.35
N SER A 394 -9.64 -3.58 -9.53
CA SER A 394 -10.87 -3.63 -8.73
C SER A 394 -11.59 -4.97 -8.87
N ASN A 395 -11.68 -5.52 -10.08
CA ASN A 395 -12.30 -6.82 -10.34
C ASN A 395 -11.55 -7.98 -9.67
N ASN A 396 -10.29 -7.79 -9.30
CA ASN A 396 -9.45 -8.81 -8.65
C ASN A 396 -9.26 -8.57 -7.14
N LYS A 397 -9.88 -7.56 -6.55
CA LYS A 397 -9.63 -7.18 -5.14
C LYS A 397 -9.99 -8.28 -4.14
N ALA A 398 -10.99 -9.14 -4.45
CA ALA A 398 -11.34 -10.28 -3.61
C ALA A 398 -10.15 -11.23 -3.44
N ALA A 399 -9.45 -11.56 -4.55
CA ALA A 399 -8.25 -12.39 -4.50
C ALA A 399 -7.11 -11.73 -3.72
N PHE A 400 -7.00 -10.39 -3.74
CA PHE A 400 -6.05 -9.68 -2.89
C PHE A 400 -6.37 -9.89 -1.40
N PHE A 401 -7.61 -9.64 -1.00
CA PHE A 401 -8.05 -9.74 0.40
C PHE A 401 -7.97 -11.17 0.95
N GLU A 402 -8.36 -12.18 0.19
CA GLU A 402 -8.25 -13.60 0.54
C GLU A 402 -6.79 -13.99 0.85
N ASN A 403 -5.84 -13.34 0.20
CA ASN A 403 -4.42 -13.57 0.39
C ASN A 403 -3.77 -12.61 1.42
N GLY A 404 -4.54 -11.74 2.06
CA GLY A 404 -4.08 -10.81 3.08
C GLY A 404 -3.43 -9.54 2.54
N ALA A 405 -3.61 -9.22 1.25
CA ALA A 405 -3.27 -7.93 0.68
C ALA A 405 -4.48 -7.01 0.71
N THR A 406 -4.35 -5.82 1.26
CA THR A 406 -5.45 -4.84 1.33
C THR A 406 -5.43 -3.84 0.19
N ASN A 407 -4.33 -3.76 -0.57
CA ASN A 407 -4.14 -2.74 -1.59
C ASN A 407 -3.44 -3.29 -2.85
N GLY A 408 -3.59 -2.56 -3.96
CA GLY A 408 -2.96 -2.87 -5.24
C GLY A 408 -2.71 -1.60 -6.06
N SER A 409 -1.70 -1.63 -6.92
CA SER A 409 -1.34 -0.52 -7.80
C SER A 409 -0.88 -1.00 -9.17
N MET A 410 -0.98 -0.12 -10.18
CA MET A 410 -0.56 -0.39 -11.56
C MET A 410 -0.02 0.86 -12.22
N LEU A 411 1.05 0.67 -13.00
CA LEU A 411 1.65 1.68 -13.85
C LEU A 411 1.77 1.14 -15.27
N TYR A 412 1.37 1.91 -16.28
CA TYR A 412 1.49 1.59 -17.69
C TYR A 412 2.19 2.71 -18.45
N LEU A 413 3.29 2.39 -19.08
CA LEU A 413 4.17 3.36 -19.77
C LEU A 413 4.32 3.04 -21.25
N ASP A 414 4.47 4.08 -22.05
CA ASP A 414 5.11 4.02 -23.37
C ASP A 414 6.63 4.12 -23.19
N SER A 415 7.35 3.07 -23.56
CA SER A 415 8.80 3.00 -23.36
C SER A 415 9.61 3.84 -24.35
N HIS A 416 9.04 4.24 -25.51
CA HIS A 416 9.74 5.03 -26.54
C HIS A 416 9.79 6.52 -26.19
N ASN A 417 8.70 7.06 -25.68
CA ASN A 417 8.57 8.49 -25.41
C ASN A 417 8.48 8.85 -23.92
N GLY A 418 8.39 7.83 -23.04
CA GLY A 418 8.28 8.00 -21.59
C GLY A 418 6.93 8.56 -21.13
N ASP A 419 5.86 8.37 -21.94
CA ASP A 419 4.50 8.74 -21.56
C ASP A 419 3.96 7.78 -20.48
N VAL A 420 3.31 8.35 -19.49
CA VAL A 420 2.54 7.61 -18.49
C VAL A 420 1.11 7.50 -18.96
N LEU A 421 0.72 6.32 -19.45
CA LEU A 421 -0.59 6.09 -20.05
C LEU A 421 -1.68 5.73 -19.03
N ALA A 422 -1.31 5.03 -17.93
CA ALA A 422 -2.17 4.81 -16.77
C ALA A 422 -1.34 4.79 -15.49
N TYR A 423 -1.96 5.27 -14.39
CA TYR A 423 -1.32 5.42 -13.09
C TYR A 423 -2.32 5.18 -11.96
N VAL A 424 -2.32 4.00 -11.40
CA VAL A 424 -3.18 3.61 -10.29
C VAL A 424 -2.32 3.43 -9.05
N GLY A 425 -2.32 4.40 -8.15
CA GLY A 425 -1.47 4.39 -6.96
C GLY A 425 -2.03 3.55 -5.81
N SER A 426 -3.34 3.31 -5.78
CA SER A 426 -4.03 2.43 -4.83
C SER A 426 -5.36 1.95 -5.40
N LEU A 427 -5.95 0.92 -4.80
CA LEU A 427 -7.29 0.41 -5.18
C LEU A 427 -8.41 1.45 -4.99
N ASP A 428 -8.29 2.30 -3.97
CA ASP A 428 -9.25 3.35 -3.66
C ASP A 428 -8.54 4.44 -2.85
N TYR A 429 -8.36 5.60 -3.47
CA TYR A 429 -7.71 6.77 -2.87
C TYR A 429 -8.40 7.26 -1.59
N PHE A 430 -9.73 7.18 -1.54
CA PHE A 430 -10.52 7.73 -0.45
C PHE A 430 -10.69 6.75 0.72
N ASN A 431 -10.35 5.50 0.54
CA ASN A 431 -10.46 4.47 1.57
C ASN A 431 -9.30 4.56 2.56
N LYS A 432 -9.60 5.02 3.79
CA LYS A 432 -8.62 5.16 4.87
C LYS A 432 -8.16 3.83 5.45
N ASP A 433 -9.01 2.81 5.43
CA ASP A 433 -8.71 1.50 6.03
C ASP A 433 -7.57 0.80 5.30
N ILE A 434 -7.45 1.02 4.00
CA ILE A 434 -6.35 0.52 3.18
C ILE A 434 -5.21 1.53 3.03
N GLN A 435 -5.28 2.66 3.75
CA GLN A 435 -4.36 3.78 3.57
C GLN A 435 -4.27 4.25 2.11
N GLY A 436 -5.45 4.38 1.46
CA GLY A 436 -5.58 4.62 0.03
C GLY A 436 -4.87 5.86 -0.51
N GLN A 437 -4.55 6.84 0.34
CA GLN A 437 -3.78 8.03 -0.04
C GLN A 437 -2.27 7.79 -0.20
N ASN A 438 -1.76 6.63 0.24
CA ASN A 438 -0.37 6.26 -0.01
C ASN A 438 -0.18 5.90 -1.48
N ASP A 439 0.65 6.63 -2.17
CA ASP A 439 0.99 6.40 -3.57
C ASP A 439 1.99 5.25 -3.70
N MET A 440 1.50 4.05 -4.01
CA MET A 440 2.32 2.85 -4.10
C MET A 440 3.19 2.81 -5.37
N VAL A 441 2.93 3.67 -6.37
CA VAL A 441 3.78 3.80 -7.55
C VAL A 441 5.08 4.54 -7.22
N ARG A 442 5.04 5.52 -6.31
CA ARG A 442 6.22 6.30 -5.89
C ARG A 442 6.82 5.83 -4.56
N SER A 443 6.09 5.01 -3.80
CA SER A 443 6.58 4.50 -2.51
C SER A 443 7.73 3.52 -2.70
N PRO A 444 8.89 3.72 -2.03
CA PRO A 444 10.01 2.78 -2.10
C PRO A 444 9.64 1.44 -1.47
N ARG A 445 9.92 0.34 -2.17
CA ARG A 445 9.70 -1.03 -1.73
C ARG A 445 10.83 -1.93 -2.21
N GLN A 446 11.03 -3.04 -1.53
CA GLN A 446 12.02 -4.03 -1.98
C GLN A 446 11.64 -4.60 -3.33
N SER A 447 12.56 -4.49 -4.29
CA SER A 447 12.33 -4.91 -5.67
C SER A 447 12.28 -6.44 -5.84
N GLY A 448 12.83 -7.21 -4.90
CA GLY A 448 12.86 -8.67 -4.96
C GLY A 448 13.41 -9.18 -6.29
N SER A 449 12.92 -10.32 -6.74
CA SER A 449 13.40 -10.96 -7.99
C SER A 449 13.11 -10.18 -9.29
N SER A 450 12.46 -8.99 -9.26
CA SER A 450 12.34 -8.14 -10.44
C SER A 450 13.70 -7.57 -10.89
N ILE A 451 14.65 -7.48 -9.98
CA ILE A 451 16.00 -7.01 -10.29
C ILE A 451 16.76 -8.01 -11.16
N LYS A 452 16.43 -9.32 -11.10
CA LYS A 452 17.18 -10.39 -11.77
C LYS A 452 17.34 -10.17 -13.28
N PRO A 453 16.31 -9.77 -14.05
CA PRO A 453 16.50 -9.49 -15.47
C PRO A 453 17.61 -8.47 -15.76
N LEU A 454 17.74 -7.44 -14.89
CA LEU A 454 18.78 -6.42 -15.03
C LEU A 454 20.17 -7.01 -14.71
N ILE A 455 20.27 -7.89 -13.71
CA ILE A 455 21.53 -8.60 -13.39
C ILE A 455 21.94 -9.52 -14.53
N TYR A 456 21.00 -10.26 -15.13
CA TYR A 456 21.29 -11.13 -16.27
C TYR A 456 21.65 -10.32 -17.52
N ALA A 457 21.02 -9.17 -17.75
CA ALA A 457 21.41 -8.27 -18.82
C ALA A 457 22.86 -7.78 -18.66
N LEU A 458 23.29 -7.46 -17.44
CA LEU A 458 24.68 -7.15 -17.12
C LEU A 458 25.59 -8.37 -17.36
N GLY A 459 25.14 -9.58 -17.01
CA GLY A 459 25.84 -10.82 -17.30
C GLY A 459 26.11 -11.02 -18.77
N PHE A 460 25.11 -10.84 -19.64
CA PHE A 460 25.26 -10.89 -21.10
C PHE A 460 26.14 -9.77 -21.66
N ASP A 461 26.25 -8.63 -20.95
CA ASP A 461 27.19 -7.57 -21.35
C ASP A 461 28.63 -7.90 -20.98
N LYS A 462 28.88 -8.43 -19.81
CA LYS A 462 30.23 -8.61 -19.25
C LYS A 462 30.87 -9.96 -19.60
N LEU A 463 30.07 -11.00 -19.80
CA LEU A 463 30.51 -12.39 -19.93
C LEU A 463 30.14 -12.96 -21.31
N PRO A 464 30.92 -13.94 -21.85
CA PRO A 464 30.62 -14.60 -23.10
C PRO A 464 29.53 -15.67 -22.93
N LEU A 465 28.30 -15.24 -22.70
CA LEU A 465 27.17 -16.10 -22.39
C LEU A 465 26.19 -16.23 -23.55
N THR A 466 25.56 -17.39 -23.64
CA THR A 466 24.39 -17.67 -24.46
C THR A 466 23.16 -17.83 -23.56
N ILE A 467 21.96 -17.82 -24.12
CA ILE A 467 20.74 -18.08 -23.32
C ILE A 467 20.66 -19.51 -22.75
N ASP A 468 21.41 -20.44 -23.35
CA ASP A 468 21.51 -21.85 -22.95
C ASP A 468 22.79 -22.18 -22.18
N THR A 469 23.65 -21.20 -21.89
CA THR A 469 24.81 -21.42 -21.02
C THR A 469 24.36 -22.05 -19.71
N PRO A 470 24.94 -23.19 -19.29
CA PRO A 470 24.54 -23.89 -18.08
C PRO A 470 24.94 -23.09 -16.84
N ILE A 471 24.04 -23.04 -15.86
CA ILE A 471 24.31 -22.56 -14.51
C ILE A 471 23.78 -23.54 -13.50
N TYR A 472 24.57 -23.83 -12.45
CA TYR A 472 24.22 -24.86 -11.48
C TYR A 472 23.43 -24.25 -10.31
N ASP A 473 22.17 -24.66 -10.19
CA ASP A 473 21.29 -24.34 -9.07
C ASP A 473 21.45 -25.44 -8.00
N ILE A 474 22.51 -25.37 -7.26
CA ILE A 474 22.89 -26.33 -6.21
C ILE A 474 23.28 -25.58 -4.95
N PHE A 475 23.26 -26.26 -3.82
CA PHE A 475 23.67 -25.71 -2.53
C PHE A 475 25.10 -25.15 -2.61
N PHE A 476 25.31 -23.97 -2.00
CA PHE A 476 26.63 -23.37 -1.86
C PHE A 476 26.69 -22.38 -0.69
N LYS A 477 27.91 -22.07 -0.25
CA LYS A 477 28.16 -20.99 0.74
C LYS A 477 28.66 -19.71 0.07
N ALA A 478 28.17 -18.57 0.56
CA ALA A 478 28.65 -17.24 0.20
C ALA A 478 29.26 -16.58 1.47
N GLY A 479 30.51 -16.82 1.75
CA GLY A 479 31.13 -16.44 3.02
C GLY A 479 30.55 -17.24 4.19
N LYS A 480 29.97 -16.54 5.18
CA LYS A 480 29.26 -17.17 6.31
C LYS A 480 27.80 -17.53 5.98
N ASP A 481 27.27 -17.05 4.87
CA ASP A 481 25.87 -17.21 4.49
C ASP A 481 25.65 -18.43 3.60
N THR A 482 24.46 -18.99 3.67
CA THR A 482 23.99 -20.08 2.81
C THR A 482 22.74 -19.62 2.04
N PRO A 483 22.91 -18.93 0.87
CA PRO A 483 21.79 -18.54 0.04
C PRO A 483 20.93 -19.74 -0.34
N ASN A 484 19.61 -19.56 -0.37
CA ASN A 484 18.66 -20.60 -0.69
C ASN A 484 17.63 -20.12 -1.73
N ASN A 485 16.99 -21.04 -2.44
CA ASN A 485 15.87 -20.76 -3.29
C ASN A 485 14.61 -20.54 -2.44
N ALA A 486 13.62 -19.82 -2.99
CA ALA A 486 12.40 -19.50 -2.26
C ALA A 486 11.58 -20.73 -1.82
N ASP A 487 11.65 -21.82 -2.59
CA ASP A 487 10.98 -23.08 -2.32
C ASP A 487 11.87 -24.07 -1.53
N GLY A 488 13.08 -23.64 -1.17
CA GLY A 488 14.06 -24.49 -0.49
C GLY A 488 14.61 -25.65 -1.32
N LYS A 489 14.33 -25.71 -2.63
CA LYS A 489 14.76 -26.78 -3.53
C LYS A 489 15.85 -26.31 -4.48
N PHE A 490 16.58 -27.26 -5.03
CA PHE A 490 17.63 -27.02 -6.02
C PHE A 490 17.31 -27.82 -7.29
N ASP A 491 17.37 -27.17 -8.44
CA ASP A 491 17.02 -27.78 -9.73
C ASP A 491 18.24 -28.35 -10.48
N GLY A 492 19.44 -28.28 -9.87
CA GLY A 492 20.67 -28.77 -10.47
C GLY A 492 21.14 -27.89 -11.63
N MET A 493 21.60 -28.53 -12.72
CA MET A 493 22.06 -27.81 -13.90
C MET A 493 20.88 -27.26 -14.73
N LEU A 494 20.83 -25.96 -14.90
CA LEU A 494 19.82 -25.27 -15.70
C LEU A 494 20.47 -24.41 -16.78
N PRO A 495 19.88 -24.30 -17.99
CA PRO A 495 20.26 -23.23 -18.91
C PRO A 495 19.82 -21.87 -18.34
N LEU A 496 20.59 -20.80 -18.61
CA LEU A 496 20.31 -19.45 -18.10
C LEU A 496 18.87 -19.02 -18.35
N LYS A 497 18.29 -19.34 -19.53
CA LYS A 497 16.89 -19.01 -19.84
C LYS A 497 15.88 -19.62 -18.85
N LYS A 498 16.10 -20.86 -18.40
CA LYS A 498 15.27 -21.54 -17.40
C LYS A 498 15.54 -21.00 -16.00
N ALA A 499 16.81 -20.77 -15.65
CA ALA A 499 17.20 -20.23 -14.36
C ALA A 499 16.54 -18.87 -14.08
N LEU A 500 16.51 -17.96 -15.09
CA LEU A 500 15.83 -16.67 -15.01
C LEU A 500 14.31 -16.83 -15.03
N GLY A 501 13.79 -17.65 -15.95
CA GLY A 501 12.35 -17.89 -16.10
C GLY A 501 11.69 -18.50 -14.86
N PHE A 502 12.38 -19.46 -14.19
CA PHE A 502 11.97 -20.05 -12.92
C PHE A 502 12.28 -19.17 -11.72
N SER A 503 12.95 -18.02 -11.93
CA SER A 503 13.27 -17.07 -10.87
C SER A 503 14.19 -17.63 -9.78
N ARG A 504 15.08 -18.61 -10.12
CA ARG A 504 15.98 -19.23 -9.14
C ARG A 504 16.89 -18.19 -8.49
N ASN A 505 17.10 -18.32 -7.17
CA ASN A 505 17.92 -17.39 -6.40
C ASN A 505 19.41 -17.68 -6.58
N ILE A 506 19.79 -18.96 -6.48
CA ILE A 506 21.18 -19.37 -6.55
C ILE A 506 21.84 -18.95 -7.86
N PRO A 507 21.23 -19.18 -9.04
CA PRO A 507 21.76 -18.68 -10.32
C PRO A 507 21.95 -17.17 -10.35
N ALA A 508 21.01 -16.39 -9.77
CA ALA A 508 21.11 -14.93 -9.74
C ALA A 508 22.28 -14.46 -8.84
N VAL A 509 22.48 -15.11 -7.69
CA VAL A 509 23.61 -14.85 -6.79
C VAL A 509 24.93 -15.19 -7.47
N LYS A 510 24.99 -16.34 -8.16
CA LYS A 510 26.19 -16.72 -8.95
C LYS A 510 26.47 -15.71 -10.05
N MET A 511 25.43 -15.24 -10.76
CA MET A 511 25.58 -14.19 -11.77
C MET A 511 26.13 -12.90 -11.16
N PHE A 512 25.62 -12.48 -10.00
CA PHE A 512 26.10 -11.30 -9.27
C PHE A 512 27.61 -11.37 -8.99
N PHE A 513 28.09 -12.49 -8.47
CA PHE A 513 29.53 -12.67 -8.24
C PHE A 513 30.32 -12.74 -9.57
N ALA A 514 29.77 -13.43 -10.56
CA ALA A 514 30.43 -13.59 -11.87
C ALA A 514 30.69 -12.25 -12.60
N VAL A 515 29.82 -11.26 -12.44
CA VAL A 515 30.00 -9.94 -13.07
C VAL A 515 30.89 -8.99 -12.26
N GLY A 516 31.31 -9.36 -11.03
CA GLY A 516 32.21 -8.56 -10.19
C GLY A 516 31.58 -8.06 -8.89
N GLY A 517 30.46 -8.64 -8.46
CA GLY A 517 29.83 -8.36 -7.16
C GLY A 517 29.21 -6.96 -7.06
N GLU A 518 29.07 -6.46 -5.84
CA GLU A 518 28.38 -5.21 -5.55
C GLU A 518 29.07 -3.99 -6.18
N ALA A 519 30.39 -3.98 -6.24
CA ALA A 519 31.18 -2.90 -6.82
C ALA A 519 30.83 -2.62 -8.32
N VAL A 520 30.35 -3.63 -9.04
CA VAL A 520 29.94 -3.51 -10.45
C VAL A 520 28.42 -3.38 -10.57
N VAL A 521 27.68 -4.18 -9.79
CA VAL A 521 26.21 -4.27 -9.90
C VAL A 521 25.52 -3.00 -9.39
N LYS A 522 25.96 -2.45 -8.24
CA LYS A 522 25.32 -1.25 -7.67
C LYS A 522 25.37 -0.02 -8.59
N PRO A 523 26.55 0.39 -9.11
CA PRO A 523 26.60 1.51 -10.06
C PRO A 523 25.82 1.26 -11.36
N TYR A 524 25.81 0.01 -11.86
CA TYR A 524 25.01 -0.34 -13.03
C TYR A 524 23.51 -0.16 -12.79
N LEU A 525 22.97 -0.62 -11.67
CA LEU A 525 21.57 -0.46 -11.32
C LEU A 525 21.20 1.01 -11.15
N GLN A 526 22.07 1.80 -10.53
CA GLN A 526 21.89 3.24 -10.39
C GLN A 526 21.89 3.96 -11.75
N SER A 527 22.76 3.55 -12.69
CA SER A 527 22.77 4.11 -14.02
C SER A 527 21.47 3.85 -14.80
N LEU A 528 20.75 2.76 -14.50
CA LEU A 528 19.42 2.46 -15.03
C LEU A 528 18.30 3.32 -14.38
N GLY A 529 18.64 4.19 -13.41
CA GLY A 529 17.69 5.08 -12.75
C GLY A 529 17.16 4.57 -11.41
N LEU A 530 17.70 3.49 -10.86
CA LEU A 530 17.29 2.96 -9.55
C LEU A 530 17.98 3.75 -8.41
N SER A 531 17.57 4.99 -8.20
CA SER A 531 18.15 5.91 -7.22
C SER A 531 17.87 5.53 -5.76
N GLY A 532 16.86 4.69 -5.54
CA GLY A 532 16.55 4.11 -4.24
C GLY A 532 17.67 3.21 -3.69
N ILE A 533 18.54 2.67 -4.56
CA ILE A 533 19.73 1.91 -4.16
C ILE A 533 20.80 2.89 -3.68
N LYS A 534 21.05 2.93 -2.36
CA LYS A 534 21.91 3.94 -1.72
C LYS A 534 23.40 3.57 -1.73
N ASN A 535 24.28 4.55 -1.96
CA ASN A 535 25.73 4.36 -1.85
C ASN A 535 26.19 4.08 -0.43
N THR A 536 25.47 4.62 0.57
CA THR A 536 25.78 4.48 1.99
C THR A 536 25.44 3.12 2.60
N ILE A 537 24.75 2.24 1.85
CA ILE A 537 24.33 0.91 2.30
C ILE A 537 25.14 -0.14 1.53
N GLU A 538 25.73 -1.07 2.26
CA GLU A 538 26.32 -2.28 1.70
C GLU A 538 25.26 -3.36 1.65
N TYR A 539 24.95 -3.85 0.45
CA TYR A 539 23.88 -4.81 0.22
C TYR A 539 24.35 -6.25 0.08
N TRP A 540 25.64 -6.45 -0.30
CA TRP A 540 26.22 -7.74 -0.60
C TRP A 540 25.40 -8.49 -1.68
N TYR A 541 25.46 -9.82 -1.73
CA TYR A 541 24.71 -10.61 -2.72
C TYR A 541 23.17 -10.47 -2.63
N PRO A 542 22.53 -10.16 -1.48
CA PRO A 542 21.10 -9.85 -1.45
C PRO A 542 20.65 -8.75 -2.41
N LEU A 543 21.58 -7.89 -2.89
CA LEU A 543 21.27 -6.94 -3.94
C LEU A 543 20.77 -7.63 -5.22
N SER A 544 21.33 -8.81 -5.58
CA SER A 544 20.85 -9.59 -6.73
C SER A 544 19.47 -10.22 -6.54
N LEU A 545 18.99 -10.24 -5.31
CA LEU A 545 17.68 -10.72 -4.91
C LEU A 545 16.70 -9.57 -4.58
N GLY A 546 17.13 -8.31 -4.79
CA GLY A 546 16.31 -7.13 -4.64
C GLY A 546 16.20 -6.58 -3.22
N ALA A 547 17.26 -6.68 -2.43
CA ALA A 547 17.31 -6.09 -1.08
C ALA A 547 17.23 -4.54 -1.08
N GLY A 548 17.54 -3.87 -2.19
CA GLY A 548 17.40 -2.42 -2.34
C GLY A 548 15.94 -2.00 -2.52
N GLU A 549 15.55 -0.91 -1.83
CA GLU A 549 14.21 -0.33 -1.97
C GLU A 549 14.19 0.66 -3.13
N VAL A 550 13.25 0.46 -4.05
CA VAL A 550 13.03 1.31 -5.23
C VAL A 550 11.54 1.52 -5.44
N SER A 551 11.17 2.62 -6.08
CA SER A 551 9.79 2.86 -6.47
C SER A 551 9.40 2.07 -7.72
N MET A 552 8.10 1.85 -7.93
CA MET A 552 7.56 1.25 -9.15
C MET A 552 7.94 2.09 -10.38
N LEU A 553 7.93 3.41 -10.24
CA LEU A 553 8.27 4.34 -11.30
C LEU A 553 9.73 4.19 -11.76
N GLU A 554 10.68 4.11 -10.81
CA GLU A 554 12.10 3.86 -11.11
C GLU A 554 12.30 2.51 -11.79
N LEU A 555 11.64 1.48 -11.27
CA LEU A 555 11.76 0.13 -11.82
C LEU A 555 11.17 0.04 -13.23
N ALA A 556 10.04 0.72 -13.50
CA ALA A 556 9.46 0.82 -14.84
C ALA A 556 10.41 1.52 -15.82
N GLY A 557 11.08 2.58 -15.39
CA GLY A 557 12.12 3.25 -16.17
C GLY A 557 13.32 2.34 -16.49
N ALA A 558 13.72 1.50 -15.52
CA ALA A 558 14.76 0.50 -15.75
C ALA A 558 14.32 -0.57 -16.75
N TYR A 559 13.06 -1.04 -16.68
CA TYR A 559 12.49 -2.00 -17.62
C TYR A 559 12.27 -1.43 -19.03
N SER A 560 12.10 -0.11 -19.17
CA SER A 560 12.07 0.52 -20.51
C SER A 560 13.36 0.27 -21.30
N ASN A 561 14.51 0.10 -20.62
CA ASN A 561 15.76 -0.29 -21.26
C ASN A 561 15.78 -1.75 -21.75
N LEU A 562 14.90 -2.63 -21.23
CA LEU A 562 14.70 -4.00 -21.73
C LEU A 562 13.64 -4.05 -22.86
N SER A 563 12.78 -3.05 -22.94
CA SER A 563 11.68 -2.96 -23.88
C SER A 563 12.15 -2.39 -25.24
N THR A 564 12.95 -1.34 -25.25
CA THR A 564 13.35 -0.65 -26.48
C THR A 564 14.83 -0.24 -26.48
N PRO A 565 15.49 -0.20 -27.67
CA PRO A 565 16.85 0.35 -27.80
C PRO A 565 16.95 1.85 -27.51
N THR A 566 15.87 2.58 -27.61
CA THR A 566 15.82 4.04 -27.42
C THR A 566 14.75 4.42 -26.39
N PRO A 567 15.00 4.16 -25.08
CA PRO A 567 14.02 4.46 -24.05
C PRO A 567 13.85 5.97 -23.86
N GLY A 568 12.59 6.42 -23.84
CA GLY A 568 12.24 7.79 -23.48
C GLY A 568 12.39 8.06 -21.98
N LYS A 569 12.77 9.27 -21.64
CA LYS A 569 12.75 9.72 -20.24
C LYS A 569 11.30 9.87 -19.79
N ILE A 570 10.95 9.26 -18.66
CA ILE A 570 9.59 9.37 -18.12
C ILE A 570 9.28 10.84 -17.82
N ASN A 571 8.28 11.36 -18.50
CA ASN A 571 7.74 12.70 -18.28
C ASN A 571 6.23 12.68 -18.56
N PRO A 572 5.40 12.88 -17.52
CA PRO A 572 3.95 12.80 -17.65
C PRO A 572 3.29 14.07 -18.19
N ILE A 573 4.02 15.17 -18.38
CA ILE A 573 3.48 16.46 -18.85
C ILE A 573 3.80 16.62 -20.34
N LEU A 574 2.76 16.79 -21.17
CA LEU A 574 2.87 17.01 -22.60
C LEU A 574 2.96 18.50 -22.96
N GLU A 575 2.12 19.32 -22.34
CA GLU A 575 2.02 20.75 -22.64
C GLU A 575 1.54 21.52 -21.41
N ILE A 576 2.04 22.71 -21.20
CA ILE A 576 1.54 23.66 -20.21
C ILE A 576 1.23 24.97 -20.94
N LYS A 577 -0.02 25.45 -20.79
CA LYS A 577 -0.47 26.75 -21.27
C LYS A 577 -0.83 27.65 -20.11
N ALA A 578 -0.61 28.94 -20.24
CA ALA A 578 -1.20 29.95 -19.39
C ALA A 578 -2.68 30.16 -19.75
N SER A 579 -3.44 30.85 -18.89
CA SER A 579 -4.87 31.14 -19.09
C SER A 579 -5.15 31.94 -20.36
N ASP A 580 -4.21 32.78 -20.81
CA ASP A 580 -4.29 33.53 -22.08
C ASP A 580 -4.02 32.67 -23.32
N GLY A 581 -3.77 31.38 -23.16
CA GLY A 581 -3.45 30.43 -24.24
C GLY A 581 -1.98 30.38 -24.65
N LYS A 582 -1.10 31.17 -24.03
CA LYS A 582 0.35 31.16 -24.31
C LYS A 582 0.95 29.84 -23.86
N ILE A 583 1.67 29.17 -24.75
CA ILE A 583 2.40 27.93 -24.46
C ILE A 583 3.63 28.28 -23.61
N LEU A 584 3.72 27.69 -22.41
CA LEU A 584 4.83 27.82 -21.47
C LEU A 584 5.81 26.64 -21.59
N TYR A 585 5.28 25.48 -21.89
CA TYR A 585 6.06 24.25 -22.02
C TYR A 585 5.43 23.31 -23.06
N THR A 586 6.26 22.70 -23.88
CA THR A 586 5.90 21.56 -24.73
C THR A 586 6.95 20.47 -24.55
N LYS A 587 6.48 19.23 -24.34
CA LYS A 587 7.36 18.07 -24.18
C LYS A 587 8.18 17.83 -25.44
N GLU A 588 9.49 17.88 -25.28
CA GLU A 588 10.39 17.27 -26.23
C GLU A 588 10.70 15.84 -25.81
N VAL A 589 10.72 14.90 -26.75
CA VAL A 589 11.03 13.50 -26.45
C VAL A 589 12.54 13.39 -26.24
N GLU A 590 12.95 13.43 -24.99
CA GLU A 590 14.34 13.14 -24.63
C GLU A 590 14.55 11.62 -24.66
N THR A 591 15.19 11.13 -25.71
CA THR A 591 15.68 9.74 -25.76
C THR A 591 17.02 9.64 -25.05
N LYS A 592 17.14 8.69 -24.13
CA LYS A 592 18.43 8.38 -23.52
C LYS A 592 19.17 7.37 -24.39
N GLN A 593 20.51 7.52 -24.47
CA GLN A 593 21.32 6.42 -24.98
C GLN A 593 21.09 5.20 -24.07
N ASN A 594 20.62 4.10 -24.67
CA ASN A 594 20.34 2.90 -23.90
C ASN A 594 21.64 2.30 -23.34
N ILE A 595 21.64 2.02 -22.06
CA ILE A 595 22.73 1.37 -21.34
C ILE A 595 22.80 -0.12 -21.73
N ILE A 596 21.64 -0.72 -22.04
CA ILE A 596 21.53 -2.13 -22.45
C ILE A 596 21.61 -2.21 -23.99
N LYS A 597 22.60 -2.95 -24.49
CA LYS A 597 22.85 -3.08 -25.93
C LYS A 597 21.72 -3.82 -26.65
N PRO A 598 21.41 -3.51 -27.93
CA PRO A 598 20.28 -4.11 -28.66
C PRO A 598 20.26 -5.65 -28.65
N GLY A 599 21.44 -6.29 -28.84
CA GLY A 599 21.55 -7.76 -28.78
C GLY A 599 21.14 -8.34 -27.40
N ILE A 600 21.41 -7.62 -26.32
CA ILE A 600 21.03 -8.06 -24.97
C ILE A 600 19.51 -7.93 -24.80
N ILE A 601 18.90 -6.84 -25.31
CA ILE A 601 17.45 -6.66 -25.31
C ILE A 601 16.77 -7.84 -26.02
N SER A 602 17.29 -8.20 -27.21
CA SER A 602 16.79 -9.36 -27.98
C SER A 602 16.91 -10.67 -27.18
N LEU A 603 18.04 -10.94 -26.53
CA LEU A 603 18.22 -12.14 -25.71
C LEU A 603 17.27 -12.16 -24.49
N MET A 604 17.13 -11.03 -23.78
CA MET A 604 16.23 -10.91 -22.63
C MET A 604 14.77 -11.12 -23.02
N TRP A 605 14.37 -10.60 -24.17
CA TRP A 605 13.05 -10.85 -24.76
C TRP A 605 12.85 -12.35 -25.03
N LYS A 606 13.78 -13.02 -25.73
CA LYS A 606 13.71 -14.46 -26.00
C LYS A 606 13.61 -15.33 -24.73
N ILE A 607 14.16 -14.85 -23.63
CA ILE A 607 14.07 -15.55 -22.35
C ILE A 607 12.71 -15.32 -21.69
N LEU A 608 12.27 -14.05 -21.56
CA LEU A 608 11.14 -13.68 -20.71
C LEU A 608 9.79 -13.74 -21.42
N ALA A 609 9.77 -13.60 -22.75
CA ALA A 609 8.56 -13.70 -23.55
C ALA A 609 8.18 -15.14 -23.88
N ASP A 610 9.14 -16.08 -23.91
CA ASP A 610 8.86 -17.50 -24.17
C ASP A 610 8.19 -18.16 -22.94
N PRO A 611 6.93 -18.59 -23.06
CA PRO A 611 6.22 -19.26 -21.98
C PRO A 611 6.88 -20.59 -21.55
N ASN A 612 7.62 -21.27 -22.45
CA ASN A 612 8.35 -22.51 -22.12
C ASN A 612 9.48 -22.31 -21.13
N ASN A 613 9.96 -21.08 -20.94
CA ASN A 613 10.95 -20.76 -19.91
C ASN A 613 10.32 -20.48 -18.54
N ARG A 614 8.99 -20.49 -18.41
CA ARG A 614 8.27 -20.29 -17.16
C ARG A 614 7.98 -21.63 -16.46
N ILE A 615 7.74 -21.61 -15.16
CA ILE A 615 7.22 -22.77 -14.42
C ILE A 615 5.89 -23.17 -15.05
N TRP A 616 5.68 -24.44 -15.32
CA TRP A 616 4.54 -24.96 -16.10
C TRP A 616 3.16 -24.52 -15.57
N VAL A 617 2.99 -24.41 -14.23
CA VAL A 617 1.75 -23.92 -13.59
C VAL A 617 1.41 -22.47 -13.99
N TRP A 618 2.40 -21.67 -14.39
CA TRP A 618 2.22 -20.28 -14.75
C TRP A 618 1.89 -20.07 -16.23
N VAL A 619 2.20 -21.03 -17.10
CA VAL A 619 2.07 -20.88 -18.55
C VAL A 619 0.63 -20.52 -18.93
N SER A 620 -0.35 -21.30 -18.49
CA SER A 620 -1.78 -21.08 -18.80
C SER A 620 -2.36 -19.82 -18.11
N LYS A 621 -1.88 -19.53 -16.90
CA LYS A 621 -2.39 -18.39 -16.09
C LYS A 621 -2.07 -17.04 -16.72
N PHE A 622 -0.91 -16.90 -17.37
CA PHE A 622 -0.46 -15.66 -17.98
C PHE A 622 -0.62 -15.61 -19.51
N ASN A 623 -1.26 -16.61 -20.11
CA ASN A 623 -1.48 -16.59 -21.55
C ASN A 623 -2.60 -15.59 -21.94
N VAL A 624 -2.29 -14.65 -22.81
CA VAL A 624 -3.24 -13.73 -23.46
C VAL A 624 -3.29 -14.06 -24.93
N LYS A 625 -4.45 -14.46 -25.41
CA LYS A 625 -4.62 -14.87 -26.83
C LYS A 625 -4.27 -13.69 -27.76
N GLY A 626 -3.39 -13.92 -28.71
CA GLY A 626 -2.99 -12.91 -29.70
C GLY A 626 -1.93 -11.92 -29.22
N LEU A 627 -1.32 -12.11 -28.04
CA LEU A 627 -0.27 -11.22 -27.53
C LEU A 627 0.93 -12.00 -27.00
N THR A 628 2.11 -11.66 -27.47
CA THR A 628 3.39 -12.07 -26.91
C THR A 628 3.95 -10.94 -26.05
N TYR A 629 4.35 -11.23 -24.81
CA TYR A 629 4.90 -10.25 -23.89
C TYR A 629 5.88 -10.90 -22.92
N ALA A 630 6.90 -10.17 -22.56
CA ALA A 630 7.85 -10.59 -21.53
C ALA A 630 7.26 -10.39 -20.13
N LEU A 631 7.55 -11.33 -19.23
CA LEU A 631 6.98 -11.33 -17.88
C LEU A 631 8.01 -11.72 -16.83
N LYS A 632 8.01 -11.01 -15.70
CA LYS A 632 8.71 -11.38 -14.49
C LYS A 632 7.84 -11.13 -13.27
N THR A 633 7.65 -12.15 -12.43
CA THR A 633 6.94 -12.08 -11.15
C THR A 633 7.91 -12.19 -10.00
N TRP A 634 7.55 -11.64 -8.84
CA TRP A 634 8.32 -11.86 -7.61
C TRP A 634 7.50 -11.59 -6.34
N THR A 635 8.06 -12.04 -5.24
CA THR A 635 7.54 -11.89 -3.89
C THR A 635 8.70 -11.46 -3.00
N SER A 636 8.53 -10.39 -2.22
CA SER A 636 9.45 -10.07 -1.13
C SER A 636 8.96 -10.72 0.15
N ASP A 637 9.86 -11.33 0.90
CA ASP A 637 9.53 -11.97 2.17
C ASP A 637 10.14 -11.19 3.34
N VAL A 638 9.43 -11.20 4.46
CA VAL A 638 9.93 -10.69 5.74
C VAL A 638 9.98 -11.84 6.74
N LYS A 639 11.07 -11.92 7.51
CA LYS A 639 11.17 -12.87 8.61
C LYS A 639 10.24 -12.42 9.73
N THR A 640 9.38 -13.33 10.18
CA THR A 640 8.50 -13.15 11.34
C THR A 640 8.78 -14.27 12.34
N GLU A 641 8.32 -14.12 13.59
CA GLU A 641 8.43 -15.19 14.61
C GLU A 641 7.83 -16.52 14.14
N LYS A 642 6.89 -16.50 13.21
CA LYS A 642 6.23 -17.67 12.62
C LYS A 642 6.83 -18.11 11.29
N GLY A 643 8.08 -17.69 10.97
CA GLY A 643 8.77 -17.93 9.72
C GLY A 643 8.58 -16.84 8.67
N GLY A 644 9.16 -17.02 7.48
CA GLY A 644 9.04 -16.07 6.37
C GLY A 644 7.59 -15.88 5.92
N ARG A 645 7.19 -14.63 5.70
CA ARG A 645 5.89 -14.26 5.14
C ARG A 645 6.04 -13.26 4.00
N PRO A 646 5.23 -13.37 2.92
CA PRO A 646 5.21 -12.39 1.84
C PRO A 646 4.78 -11.01 2.36
N ARG A 647 5.43 -9.96 1.85
CA ARG A 647 5.10 -8.57 2.17
C ARG A 647 4.67 -7.79 0.94
N ASP A 648 5.39 -7.94 -0.16
CA ASP A 648 5.11 -7.25 -1.41
C ASP A 648 5.05 -8.26 -2.56
N TRP A 649 4.02 -8.18 -3.38
CA TRP A 649 3.89 -8.93 -4.61
C TRP A 649 3.93 -8.00 -5.79
N TRP A 650 4.78 -8.36 -6.73
CA TRP A 650 4.97 -7.55 -7.91
C TRP A 650 4.87 -8.37 -9.18
N LEU A 651 4.59 -7.66 -10.25
CA LEU A 651 4.66 -8.17 -11.61
C LEU A 651 5.22 -7.08 -12.51
N ALA A 652 6.23 -7.44 -13.31
CA ALA A 652 6.69 -6.62 -14.42
C ALA A 652 6.41 -7.33 -15.74
N ALA A 653 5.76 -6.65 -16.65
CA ALA A 653 5.55 -7.12 -18.02
C ALA A 653 5.97 -6.03 -19.00
N TYR A 654 6.45 -6.43 -20.17
CA TYR A 654 6.76 -5.47 -21.22
C TYR A 654 6.57 -6.07 -22.61
N THR A 655 6.25 -5.19 -23.58
CA THR A 655 6.32 -5.41 -25.02
C THR A 655 7.46 -4.55 -25.60
N PRO A 656 7.77 -4.60 -26.88
CA PRO A 656 8.76 -3.70 -27.50
C PRO A 656 8.49 -2.20 -27.31
N SER A 657 7.24 -1.81 -27.06
CA SER A 657 6.83 -0.40 -26.93
C SER A 657 6.23 -0.04 -25.57
N ARG A 658 5.92 -1.01 -24.70
CA ARG A 658 5.15 -0.78 -23.47
C ARG A 658 5.77 -1.48 -22.27
N VAL A 659 5.65 -0.84 -21.09
CA VAL A 659 6.01 -1.43 -19.79
C VAL A 659 4.81 -1.35 -18.86
N ILE A 660 4.52 -2.47 -18.21
CA ILE A 660 3.46 -2.60 -17.20
C ILE A 660 4.08 -3.06 -15.91
N MET A 661 3.80 -2.33 -14.84
CA MET A 661 4.20 -2.71 -13.49
C MET A 661 2.96 -2.83 -12.62
N MET A 662 2.91 -3.88 -11.80
CA MET A 662 1.82 -4.10 -10.84
C MET A 662 2.39 -4.45 -9.48
N TRP A 663 1.72 -4.00 -8.44
CA TRP A 663 2.02 -4.34 -7.05
C TRP A 663 0.73 -4.67 -6.30
N ALA A 664 0.80 -5.61 -5.35
CA ALA A 664 -0.22 -5.88 -4.36
C ALA A 664 0.43 -6.16 -3.00
N GLY A 665 -0.21 -5.70 -1.93
CA GLY A 665 0.29 -5.83 -0.57
C GLY A 665 -0.45 -4.93 0.40
N ASN A 666 0.19 -4.63 1.53
CA ASN A 666 -0.32 -3.72 2.53
C ASN A 666 0.49 -2.42 2.54
N ALA A 667 -0.19 -1.27 2.45
CA ALA A 667 0.48 0.03 2.40
C ALA A 667 1.34 0.29 3.66
N ASN A 668 0.92 -0.23 4.82
CA ASN A 668 1.65 -0.20 6.09
C ASN A 668 2.75 -1.27 6.22
N ALA A 669 3.06 -2.00 5.14
CA ALA A 669 4.08 -3.04 5.08
C ALA A 669 3.84 -4.25 6.03
N THR A 670 2.62 -4.48 6.52
CA THR A 670 2.27 -5.69 7.26
C THR A 670 2.34 -6.92 6.35
N PRO A 671 2.83 -8.07 6.85
CA PRO A 671 2.94 -9.29 6.06
C PRO A 671 1.58 -9.85 5.64
N MET A 672 1.56 -10.48 4.47
CA MET A 672 0.39 -11.16 3.90
C MET A 672 0.30 -12.63 4.35
N ASN A 673 -0.64 -13.41 3.81
CA ASN A 673 -0.80 -14.82 4.12
C ASN A 673 0.36 -15.67 3.60
N ARG A 674 0.72 -16.74 4.34
CA ARG A 674 1.95 -17.54 4.10
C ARG A 674 1.98 -18.24 2.73
N ASN A 675 0.82 -18.64 2.20
CA ASN A 675 0.73 -19.45 0.97
C ASN A 675 0.44 -18.62 -0.29
N ALA A 676 0.55 -17.33 -0.20
CA ALA A 676 0.24 -16.44 -1.29
C ALA A 676 1.49 -16.18 -2.15
N TYR A 677 1.39 -16.50 -3.44
CA TYR A 677 2.46 -16.30 -4.41
C TYR A 677 2.07 -15.21 -5.41
N GLY A 678 2.99 -14.29 -5.68
CA GLY A 678 2.75 -13.14 -6.57
C GLY A 678 2.23 -13.49 -7.97
N GLY A 679 2.55 -14.67 -8.46
CA GLY A 679 2.06 -15.15 -9.75
C GLY A 679 0.57 -15.52 -9.77
N THR A 680 -0.04 -15.91 -8.67
CA THR A 680 -1.48 -16.21 -8.64
C THR A 680 -2.33 -14.95 -8.55
N ILE A 681 -1.85 -13.95 -7.84
CA ILE A 681 -2.59 -12.74 -7.51
C ILE A 681 -2.73 -11.79 -8.69
N HIS A 682 -1.65 -11.59 -9.45
CA HIS A 682 -1.67 -10.66 -10.57
C HIS A 682 -2.17 -11.27 -11.88
N ALA A 683 -2.29 -12.60 -11.97
CA ALA A 683 -2.61 -13.26 -13.22
C ALA A 683 -3.94 -12.79 -13.84
N ASN A 684 -4.99 -12.66 -13.04
CA ASN A 684 -6.29 -12.20 -13.54
C ASN A 684 -6.25 -10.72 -13.91
N SER A 685 -5.62 -9.86 -13.09
CA SER A 685 -5.54 -8.43 -13.36
C SER A 685 -4.76 -8.13 -14.63
N ILE A 686 -3.56 -8.72 -14.81
CA ILE A 686 -2.76 -8.48 -16.02
C ILE A 686 -3.46 -9.03 -17.26
N LYS A 687 -4.08 -10.22 -17.17
CA LYS A 687 -4.79 -10.82 -18.29
C LYS A 687 -6.00 -9.99 -18.70
N THR A 688 -6.80 -9.53 -17.75
CA THR A 688 -7.94 -8.63 -17.99
C THR A 688 -7.49 -7.34 -18.63
N PHE A 689 -6.46 -6.69 -18.07
CA PHE A 689 -5.95 -5.43 -18.58
C PHE A 689 -5.43 -5.56 -20.02
N LEU A 690 -4.53 -6.52 -20.28
CA LEU A 690 -3.96 -6.73 -21.62
C LEU A 690 -5.02 -7.13 -22.65
N SER A 691 -5.99 -7.98 -22.27
CA SER A 691 -7.09 -8.36 -23.16
C SER A 691 -7.98 -7.16 -23.48
N SER A 692 -8.24 -6.27 -22.51
CA SER A 692 -9.01 -5.04 -22.72
C SER A 692 -8.27 -4.06 -23.62
N LEU A 693 -6.95 -3.91 -23.44
CA LEU A 693 -6.13 -3.06 -24.32
C LEU A 693 -6.17 -3.55 -25.78
N LEU A 694 -6.04 -4.87 -26.01
CA LEU A 694 -6.14 -5.47 -27.33
C LEU A 694 -7.52 -5.27 -27.96
N ALA A 695 -8.59 -5.52 -27.20
CA ALA A 695 -9.97 -5.41 -27.67
C ALA A 695 -10.35 -3.98 -28.07
N ASN A 696 -9.71 -2.97 -27.45
CA ASN A 696 -9.94 -1.55 -27.75
C ASN A 696 -8.86 -0.93 -28.66
N ASN A 697 -7.98 -1.73 -29.24
CA ASN A 697 -6.89 -1.29 -30.14
C ASN A 697 -5.87 -0.32 -29.49
N TYR A 698 -5.73 -0.34 -28.15
CA TYR A 698 -4.70 0.42 -27.43
C TYR A 698 -3.35 -0.30 -27.37
N LEU A 699 -3.32 -1.58 -27.70
CA LEU A 699 -2.12 -2.42 -27.79
C LEU A 699 -2.25 -3.37 -28.98
N SER A 700 -1.15 -3.61 -29.69
CA SER A 700 -1.05 -4.62 -30.73
C SER A 700 0.03 -5.64 -30.38
N ASN A 701 0.01 -6.80 -31.01
CA ASN A 701 1.12 -7.74 -30.90
C ASN A 701 2.31 -7.24 -31.70
N GLU A 702 3.43 -7.05 -31.03
CA GLU A 702 4.66 -6.53 -31.58
C GLU A 702 5.76 -7.59 -31.52
N GLU A 703 6.58 -7.67 -32.52
CA GLU A 703 7.77 -8.51 -32.51
C GLU A 703 9.01 -7.70 -32.11
N MET A 704 9.77 -8.24 -31.15
CA MET A 704 11.06 -7.66 -30.79
C MET A 704 12.04 -7.87 -31.93
N PRO A 705 12.64 -6.81 -32.51
CA PRO A 705 13.65 -6.94 -33.53
C PRO A 705 14.83 -7.80 -33.05
N ASN A 706 15.16 -8.84 -33.82
CA ASN A 706 16.31 -9.67 -33.52
C ASN A 706 17.60 -8.98 -34.03
N LYS A 707 18.07 -8.00 -33.27
CA LYS A 707 19.27 -7.21 -33.60
C LYS A 707 20.48 -7.73 -32.83
N ASP A 708 21.63 -7.74 -33.45
CA ASP A 708 22.93 -8.06 -32.85
C ASP A 708 22.98 -9.39 -32.12
N THR A 709 22.23 -10.39 -32.60
CA THR A 709 22.29 -11.75 -32.14
C THR A 709 22.55 -12.72 -33.29
N ALA A 710 23.18 -13.84 -32.98
CA ALA A 710 23.45 -14.93 -33.94
C ALA A 710 23.29 -16.30 -33.29
N GLY A 711 23.09 -17.31 -34.11
CA GLY A 711 23.06 -18.70 -33.69
C GLY A 711 24.47 -19.27 -33.49
N ILE A 712 24.62 -20.15 -32.52
CA ILE A 712 25.88 -20.89 -32.26
C ILE A 712 25.57 -22.24 -31.60
N SER A 713 26.45 -23.20 -31.81
CA SER A 713 26.44 -24.49 -31.10
C SER A 713 27.29 -24.37 -29.83
N ILE A 714 26.74 -24.81 -28.68
CA ILE A 714 27.52 -24.93 -27.44
C ILE A 714 27.29 -26.30 -26.79
N SER A 715 28.22 -26.69 -25.94
CA SER A 715 28.04 -27.84 -25.05
C SER A 715 27.02 -27.50 -23.96
N LYS A 716 26.05 -28.37 -23.72
CA LYS A 716 25.03 -28.22 -22.64
C LYS A 716 25.66 -28.25 -21.26
N ILE A 717 26.84 -28.85 -21.11
CA ILE A 717 27.50 -29.05 -19.82
C ILE A 717 28.41 -27.88 -19.48
N SER A 718 29.24 -27.47 -20.46
CA SER A 718 30.25 -26.44 -20.24
C SER A 718 29.84 -25.03 -20.69
N GLY A 719 28.91 -24.91 -21.61
CA GLY A 719 28.60 -23.65 -22.26
C GLY A 719 29.66 -23.16 -23.26
N LYS A 720 30.73 -23.98 -23.48
CA LYS A 720 31.77 -23.68 -24.45
C LYS A 720 31.41 -24.17 -25.84
N LEU A 721 32.22 -23.81 -26.84
CA LEU A 721 32.11 -24.38 -28.17
C LEU A 721 32.37 -25.90 -28.13
N PRO A 722 31.59 -26.72 -28.86
CA PRO A 722 31.82 -28.13 -28.91
C PRO A 722 33.23 -28.46 -29.45
N GLY A 723 33.96 -29.38 -28.81
CA GLY A 723 35.19 -29.97 -29.35
C GLY A 723 34.87 -31.16 -30.28
N GLU A 724 35.89 -31.70 -30.92
CA GLU A 724 35.75 -32.85 -31.85
C GLU A 724 35.14 -34.09 -31.14
N THR A 725 35.39 -34.25 -29.86
CA THR A 725 34.92 -35.39 -29.05
C THR A 725 33.66 -35.12 -28.26
N THR A 726 33.06 -33.92 -28.38
CA THR A 726 31.83 -33.59 -27.67
C THR A 726 30.66 -34.43 -28.21
N PRO A 727 30.01 -35.27 -27.40
CA PRO A 727 28.89 -36.10 -27.86
C PRO A 727 27.78 -35.26 -28.45
N ALA A 728 27.19 -35.67 -29.59
CA ALA A 728 26.18 -34.90 -30.29
C ALA A 728 24.92 -34.60 -29.45
N ASN A 729 24.55 -35.48 -28.53
CA ASN A 729 23.42 -35.25 -27.59
C ASN A 729 23.72 -34.18 -26.54
N LEU A 730 24.96 -33.80 -26.34
CA LEU A 730 25.39 -32.72 -25.44
C LEU A 730 25.53 -31.39 -26.17
N VAL A 731 25.41 -31.35 -27.50
CA VAL A 731 25.44 -30.10 -28.28
C VAL A 731 24.04 -29.51 -28.40
N ILE A 732 23.92 -28.20 -28.23
CA ILE A 732 22.68 -27.46 -28.43
C ILE A 732 22.90 -26.20 -29.27
N GLN A 733 21.97 -25.94 -30.22
CA GLN A 733 21.90 -24.66 -30.93
C GLN A 733 21.29 -23.60 -30.03
N THR A 734 21.93 -22.45 -29.93
CA THR A 734 21.53 -21.36 -29.02
C THR A 734 21.80 -20.01 -29.63
N LEU A 735 21.37 -18.96 -28.94
CA LEU A 735 21.55 -17.56 -29.31
C LEU A 735 22.58 -16.87 -28.40
N TRP A 736 23.42 -16.05 -29.01
CA TRP A 736 24.40 -15.20 -28.34
C TRP A 736 24.39 -13.77 -28.91
N ARG A 737 24.99 -12.83 -28.18
CA ARG A 737 25.17 -11.46 -28.60
C ARG A 737 26.41 -11.27 -29.46
N ASN A 738 26.30 -10.62 -30.61
CA ASN A 738 27.45 -10.26 -31.45
C ASN A 738 28.53 -9.50 -30.65
N GLY A 739 29.79 -9.85 -30.87
CA GLY A 739 30.95 -9.25 -30.20
C GLY A 739 31.26 -9.85 -28.79
N ARG A 740 30.52 -10.87 -28.33
CA ARG A 740 30.78 -11.59 -27.06
C ARG A 740 30.67 -13.12 -27.22
N LEU A 741 31.29 -13.64 -28.28
CA LEU A 741 31.30 -15.06 -28.58
C LEU A 741 32.04 -15.85 -27.49
N PRO A 742 31.53 -17.00 -27.02
CA PRO A 742 32.35 -18.01 -26.37
C PRO A 742 33.48 -18.40 -27.28
N LYS A 743 34.72 -18.22 -26.85
CA LYS A 743 35.91 -18.52 -27.63
C LYS A 743 36.57 -19.85 -27.20
N GLU A 744 36.24 -20.27 -26.01
CA GLU A 744 36.82 -21.49 -25.47
C GLU A 744 36.14 -22.71 -26.09
N ILE A 745 36.94 -23.58 -26.63
CA ILE A 745 36.53 -24.91 -27.10
C ILE A 745 36.50 -25.85 -25.90
N GLU A 746 35.49 -26.70 -25.82
CA GLU A 746 35.38 -27.73 -24.82
C GLU A 746 36.60 -28.68 -24.93
N SER A 747 37.24 -28.93 -23.80
CA SER A 747 38.32 -29.89 -23.75
C SER A 747 37.80 -31.26 -24.14
N PRO A 748 38.68 -32.14 -24.70
CA PRO A 748 38.25 -33.47 -25.11
C PRO A 748 37.50 -34.18 -24.00
N ILE A 749 36.34 -34.70 -24.32
CA ILE A 749 35.55 -35.57 -23.45
C ILE A 749 35.99 -37.02 -23.77
N THR A 750 36.58 -37.72 -22.81
CA THR A 750 36.97 -39.10 -22.94
C THR A 750 35.93 -39.99 -22.31
N GLU A 751 35.46 -40.97 -23.03
CA GLU A 751 34.60 -42.02 -22.49
C GLU A 751 35.43 -42.99 -21.63
N ILE A 752 34.97 -43.23 -20.40
CA ILE A 752 35.58 -44.15 -19.44
C ILE A 752 34.55 -45.15 -18.94
N GLU A 753 35.02 -46.32 -18.53
CA GLU A 753 34.12 -47.26 -17.83
C GLU A 753 34.19 -47.04 -16.33
N ILE A 754 33.03 -46.97 -15.71
CA ILE A 754 32.89 -46.72 -14.28
C ILE A 754 32.05 -47.80 -13.61
N ASP A 755 32.34 -48.04 -12.35
CA ASP A 755 31.50 -48.77 -11.44
C ASP A 755 30.57 -47.81 -10.70
N THR A 756 29.27 -47.90 -10.96
CA THR A 756 28.25 -46.98 -10.37
C THR A 756 27.95 -47.26 -8.91
N SER A 757 28.48 -48.36 -8.34
CA SER A 757 28.33 -48.68 -6.91
C SER A 757 29.14 -47.71 -6.03
N CYS A 758 30.29 -47.23 -6.51
CA CYS A 758 31.14 -46.26 -5.83
C CYS A 758 31.56 -45.10 -6.70
N TYR A 759 31.10 -45.02 -7.97
CA TYR A 759 31.58 -44.07 -8.98
C TYR A 759 33.10 -44.07 -9.14
N GLY A 760 33.70 -45.24 -8.92
CA GLY A 760 35.13 -45.52 -9.09
C GLY A 760 35.44 -46.05 -10.49
N LYS A 761 36.74 -46.38 -10.71
CA LYS A 761 37.21 -47.02 -11.92
C LYS A 761 36.60 -48.42 -12.01
N ALA A 762 36.03 -48.77 -13.15
CA ALA A 762 35.55 -50.11 -13.38
C ALA A 762 36.68 -51.13 -13.40
N SER A 763 36.43 -52.30 -12.86
CA SER A 763 37.36 -53.46 -12.88
C SER A 763 36.69 -54.61 -13.64
N PRO A 764 37.44 -55.59 -14.03
CA PRO A 764 36.88 -56.82 -14.61
C PRO A 764 35.92 -57.59 -13.69
N LEU A 765 35.90 -57.23 -12.39
CA LEU A 765 35.01 -57.80 -11.38
C LEU A 765 33.76 -56.94 -11.12
N THR A 766 33.60 -55.79 -11.80
CA THR A 766 32.42 -54.93 -11.69
C THR A 766 31.21 -55.66 -12.29
N PRO A 767 30.12 -55.86 -11.51
CA PRO A 767 28.91 -56.47 -12.01
C PRO A 767 28.34 -55.70 -13.20
N ILE A 768 27.78 -56.38 -14.19
CA ILE A 768 27.35 -55.81 -15.46
C ILE A 768 26.23 -54.78 -15.29
N GLU A 769 25.42 -54.93 -14.25
CA GLU A 769 24.37 -53.97 -13.87
C GLU A 769 24.93 -52.67 -13.28
N GLN A 770 26.14 -52.68 -12.77
CA GLN A 770 26.86 -51.56 -12.16
C GLN A 770 27.89 -50.94 -13.11
N LEU A 771 28.24 -51.64 -14.19
CA LEU A 771 29.16 -51.18 -15.21
C LEU A 771 28.43 -50.19 -16.14
N LYS A 772 28.89 -48.95 -16.18
CA LYS A 772 28.33 -47.90 -17.05
C LYS A 772 29.40 -47.08 -17.70
N LYS A 773 29.04 -46.45 -18.82
CA LYS A 773 29.89 -45.44 -19.43
C LYS A 773 29.83 -44.17 -18.60
N GLY A 774 30.97 -43.66 -18.23
CA GLY A 774 31.18 -42.35 -17.66
C GLY A 774 31.93 -41.46 -18.66
N PHE A 775 31.95 -40.19 -18.42
CA PHE A 775 32.63 -39.20 -19.25
C PHE A 775 33.62 -38.42 -18.43
N LEU A 776 34.86 -38.39 -18.86
CA LEU A 776 35.91 -37.56 -18.27
C LEU A 776 35.97 -36.25 -19.06
N ALA A 777 35.75 -35.16 -18.43
CA ALA A 777 35.78 -33.81 -19.00
C ALA A 777 36.56 -32.85 -18.09
N GLN A 778 37.27 -31.90 -18.69
CA GLN A 778 37.87 -30.85 -17.86
C GLN A 778 36.76 -29.93 -17.29
N ALA A 779 36.86 -29.60 -16.03
CA ALA A 779 35.93 -28.70 -15.38
C ALA A 779 35.93 -27.32 -16.05
N SER A 780 34.95 -27.07 -16.88
CA SER A 780 34.63 -25.73 -17.31
C SER A 780 33.36 -25.30 -16.60
N THR A 781 33.52 -24.45 -15.63
CA THR A 781 32.46 -24.07 -14.77
C THR A 781 32.09 -22.63 -15.08
N PHE A 782 30.80 -22.26 -14.96
CA PHE A 782 30.37 -20.90 -14.81
C PHE A 782 30.95 -20.37 -13.49
N MET A 783 32.23 -20.04 -13.52
CA MET A 783 32.97 -19.51 -12.38
C MET A 783 33.43 -18.09 -12.66
N PRO A 784 33.26 -17.15 -11.73
CA PRO A 784 33.81 -15.83 -11.90
C PRO A 784 35.31 -15.85 -11.99
N ASN A 785 35.89 -15.27 -13.04
CA ASN A 785 37.32 -15.22 -13.28
C ASN A 785 38.09 -14.34 -12.27
N LYS A 786 37.38 -13.52 -11.49
CA LYS A 786 37.98 -12.62 -10.51
C LYS A 786 37.08 -12.61 -9.27
N MET A 787 37.36 -13.48 -8.36
CA MET A 787 36.83 -13.38 -6.99
C MET A 787 37.99 -13.41 -6.00
N ASP A 788 38.04 -12.39 -5.16
CA ASP A 788 38.94 -12.33 -4.02
C ASP A 788 38.54 -13.31 -2.90
N LEU A 789 37.46 -14.04 -3.11
CA LEU A 789 36.94 -15.04 -2.16
C LEU A 789 37.17 -16.46 -2.68
N GLU A 790 38.37 -16.94 -2.49
CA GLU A 790 38.81 -18.29 -2.90
C GLU A 790 37.96 -19.40 -2.28
N ASP A 791 37.49 -19.22 -1.05
CA ASP A 791 36.63 -20.17 -0.34
C ASP A 791 35.26 -20.39 -1.04
N ILE A 792 34.66 -19.35 -1.57
CA ILE A 792 33.37 -19.44 -2.31
C ILE A 792 33.59 -20.24 -3.59
N ARG A 793 34.67 -19.96 -4.31
CA ARG A 793 35.01 -20.65 -5.56
C ARG A 793 35.24 -22.13 -5.34
N ASN A 794 36.05 -22.49 -4.35
CA ASN A 794 36.38 -23.88 -4.03
C ASN A 794 35.12 -24.64 -3.58
N TYR A 795 34.27 -24.04 -2.79
CA TYR A 795 33.04 -24.67 -2.35
C TYR A 795 32.05 -24.92 -3.50
N TRP A 796 31.90 -23.99 -4.42
CA TRP A 796 31.07 -24.19 -5.63
C TRP A 796 31.59 -25.34 -6.47
N LYS A 797 32.89 -25.38 -6.69
CA LYS A 797 33.54 -26.41 -7.47
C LYS A 797 33.26 -27.81 -6.92
N GLN A 798 33.46 -28.01 -5.61
CA GLN A 798 33.21 -29.29 -4.96
C GLN A 798 31.77 -29.77 -5.09
N GLN A 799 30.78 -28.89 -4.77
CA GLN A 799 29.36 -29.23 -4.85
C GLN A 799 28.90 -29.55 -6.28
N MET A 800 29.40 -28.79 -7.24
CA MET A 800 29.10 -29.04 -8.63
C MET A 800 29.67 -30.38 -9.11
N TRP A 801 30.89 -30.69 -8.75
CA TRP A 801 31.53 -31.96 -9.15
C TRP A 801 30.75 -33.15 -8.62
N SER A 802 30.41 -33.16 -7.36
CA SER A 802 29.60 -34.22 -6.76
C SER A 802 28.26 -34.37 -7.50
N TRP A 803 27.58 -33.27 -7.79
CA TRP A 803 26.28 -33.31 -8.47
C TRP A 803 26.38 -33.86 -9.91
N VAL A 804 27.34 -33.40 -10.74
CA VAL A 804 27.48 -33.87 -12.13
C VAL A 804 27.93 -35.34 -12.20
N GLN A 805 28.75 -35.76 -11.28
CA GLN A 805 29.21 -37.16 -11.18
C GLN A 805 28.00 -38.10 -11.00
N HIS A 806 27.12 -37.78 -10.04
CA HIS A 806 25.98 -38.66 -9.75
C HIS A 806 24.84 -38.53 -10.76
N THR A 807 24.72 -37.38 -11.43
CA THR A 807 23.60 -37.11 -12.35
C THR A 807 23.89 -37.53 -13.78
N PHE A 808 25.12 -37.33 -14.23
CA PHE A 808 25.52 -37.54 -15.64
C PHE A 808 26.65 -38.57 -15.82
N ASN A 809 27.13 -39.23 -14.79
CA ASN A 809 28.37 -40.04 -14.81
C ASN A 809 29.53 -39.20 -15.39
N LEU A 810 29.55 -37.88 -15.11
CA LEU A 810 30.59 -36.96 -15.61
C LEU A 810 31.64 -36.74 -14.51
N PHE A 811 32.89 -36.97 -14.87
CA PHE A 811 34.06 -36.84 -14.00
C PHE A 811 34.93 -35.69 -14.51
N PHE A 812 35.50 -34.93 -13.60
CA PHE A 812 36.51 -33.91 -13.91
C PHE A 812 37.92 -34.35 -13.64
N GLU A 813 38.06 -35.44 -12.94
CA GLU A 813 39.31 -36.17 -12.73
C GLU A 813 39.06 -37.67 -12.89
N GLU A 814 39.98 -38.38 -13.52
CA GLU A 814 39.85 -39.83 -13.69
C GLU A 814 39.74 -40.50 -12.31
N PRO A 815 38.75 -41.38 -12.08
CA PRO A 815 38.67 -42.14 -10.84
C PRO A 815 39.97 -42.95 -10.62
N GLN A 816 40.64 -42.68 -9.49
CA GLN A 816 41.95 -43.30 -9.21
C GLN A 816 41.82 -44.66 -8.53
N SER A 817 40.70 -44.93 -7.86
CA SER A 817 40.46 -46.17 -7.14
C SER A 817 39.43 -47.06 -7.83
N PHE A 818 39.66 -48.35 -7.82
CA PHE A 818 38.63 -49.33 -8.10
C PHE A 818 37.68 -49.41 -6.91
N CYS A 819 36.43 -49.80 -7.16
CA CYS A 819 35.51 -50.16 -6.10
C CYS A 819 35.99 -51.50 -5.51
N GLU A 820 36.87 -51.46 -4.51
CA GLU A 820 37.28 -52.65 -3.81
C GLU A 820 36.19 -53.15 -2.90
N ASN A 821 35.81 -54.41 -3.06
CA ASN A 821 35.05 -55.25 -2.17
C ASN A 821 34.16 -54.50 -1.15
N ARG A 822 32.99 -54.15 -1.57
CA ARG A 822 31.92 -53.69 -0.70
C ARG A 822 32.30 -52.48 0.14
N GLN A 823 32.50 -51.37 -0.55
CA GLN A 823 32.37 -50.10 0.17
C GLN A 823 30.97 -49.98 0.77
N PRO A 824 30.85 -49.38 1.95
CA PRO A 824 29.57 -49.13 2.53
C PRO A 824 28.71 -48.36 1.51
N SER A 825 27.45 -48.74 1.36
CA SER A 825 26.53 -48.05 0.47
C SER A 825 26.44 -46.58 0.86
N LEU A 826 26.17 -45.70 -0.06
CA LEU A 826 25.89 -44.29 0.26
C LEU A 826 24.95 -44.12 1.45
N ASN A 827 24.09 -45.14 1.68
CA ASN A 827 23.19 -45.22 2.83
C ASN A 827 23.89 -45.23 4.19
N ASP A 828 25.14 -45.77 4.27
CA ASP A 828 25.90 -45.85 5.52
C ASP A 828 26.53 -44.49 5.91
N SER A 829 26.58 -43.53 5.00
CA SER A 829 27.08 -42.21 5.28
C SER A 829 25.99 -41.27 5.91
N ILE A 830 24.71 -41.62 5.76
CA ILE A 830 23.63 -40.94 6.43
C ILE A 830 23.53 -41.49 7.86
N ALA A 831 23.69 -40.64 8.86
CA ALA A 831 23.52 -40.98 10.26
C ALA A 831 22.13 -40.53 10.74
N ILE A 832 21.37 -41.45 11.34
CA ILE A 832 20.07 -41.18 11.92
C ILE A 832 20.08 -41.64 13.38
N THR A 833 19.82 -40.73 14.30
CA THR A 833 19.71 -41.06 15.73
C THR A 833 18.28 -40.72 16.18
N ILE A 834 17.49 -41.73 16.54
CA ILE A 834 16.15 -41.55 17.11
C ILE A 834 16.34 -41.28 18.61
N LEU A 835 15.88 -40.10 19.06
CA LEU A 835 16.00 -39.68 20.44
C LEU A 835 14.76 -40.08 21.25
N LYS A 836 13.58 -40.03 20.60
CA LYS A 836 12.30 -40.55 21.08
C LYS A 836 11.50 -41.15 19.93
N PRO A 837 10.80 -42.24 20.15
CA PRO A 837 10.75 -43.03 21.38
C PRO A 837 12.02 -43.81 21.68
N GLN A 838 12.18 -44.24 22.96
CA GLN A 838 13.22 -45.21 23.35
C GLN A 838 12.80 -46.64 22.93
N ALA A 839 13.77 -47.47 22.66
CA ALA A 839 13.52 -48.85 22.25
C ALA A 839 12.76 -49.63 23.33
N ASN A 840 11.67 -50.32 22.92
CA ASN A 840 10.75 -51.07 23.74
C ASN A 840 9.96 -50.25 24.78
N GLY A 841 10.03 -48.92 24.73
CA GLY A 841 9.25 -48.01 25.56
C GLY A 841 7.78 -47.98 25.18
N ASN A 842 6.92 -47.59 26.13
CA ASN A 842 5.52 -47.27 25.83
C ASN A 842 5.49 -45.97 25.02
N PHE A 843 4.63 -45.94 24.01
CA PHE A 843 4.51 -44.81 23.12
C PHE A 843 3.01 -44.53 22.85
N ALA A 844 2.54 -43.39 23.26
CA ALA A 844 1.14 -43.04 23.08
C ALA A 844 0.79 -42.83 21.60
N LYS A 845 -0.46 -43.11 21.22
CA LYS A 845 -0.93 -43.02 19.82
C LYS A 845 -0.91 -41.62 19.24
N LYS A 846 -1.03 -40.58 20.07
CA LYS A 846 -0.76 -39.17 19.68
C LYS A 846 0.47 -38.73 20.43
N ASN A 847 1.56 -38.51 19.72
CA ASN A 847 2.85 -38.20 20.33
C ASN A 847 3.76 -37.42 19.40
N VAL A 848 4.91 -37.05 19.92
CA VAL A 848 5.99 -36.40 19.14
C VAL A 848 7.15 -37.37 19.00
N ILE A 849 7.63 -37.54 17.77
CA ILE A 849 8.86 -38.23 17.50
C ILE A 849 10.02 -37.23 17.39
N SER A 850 11.13 -37.50 18.00
CA SER A 850 12.33 -36.66 17.98
C SER A 850 13.55 -37.43 17.51
N PHE A 851 14.29 -36.85 16.60
CA PHE A 851 15.46 -37.49 16.01
C PHE A 851 16.44 -36.49 15.42
N ASN A 852 17.69 -36.88 15.36
CA ASN A 852 18.78 -36.20 14.66
C ASN A 852 19.11 -36.92 13.37
N VAL A 853 19.38 -36.15 12.32
CA VAL A 853 19.91 -36.68 11.05
C VAL A 853 21.11 -35.85 10.65
N LYS A 854 22.16 -36.54 10.22
CA LYS A 854 23.31 -35.98 9.57
C LYS A 854 23.52 -36.69 8.24
N SER A 855 23.59 -35.96 7.16
CA SER A 855 23.73 -36.43 5.80
C SER A 855 24.92 -35.73 5.12
N PRO A 856 25.57 -36.33 4.17
CA PRO A 856 26.65 -35.69 3.38
C PRO A 856 26.13 -34.55 2.51
N THR A 857 24.87 -34.63 2.09
CA THR A 857 24.18 -33.63 1.26
C THR A 857 22.86 -33.23 1.89
N ALA A 858 22.21 -32.19 1.37
CA ALA A 858 20.94 -31.74 1.90
C ALA A 858 19.86 -32.85 1.82
N ILE A 859 19.01 -32.90 2.84
CA ILE A 859 17.99 -33.94 2.99
C ILE A 859 16.80 -33.58 2.12
N LYS A 860 16.52 -34.39 1.10
CA LYS A 860 15.43 -34.23 0.17
C LYS A 860 14.05 -34.59 0.77
N LYS A 861 14.01 -35.66 1.55
CA LYS A 861 12.78 -36.22 2.10
C LYS A 861 13.03 -37.06 3.34
N ILE A 862 12.13 -36.91 4.31
CA ILE A 862 12.10 -37.78 5.48
C ILE A 862 10.72 -38.43 5.55
N ASN A 863 10.67 -39.75 5.69
CA ASN A 863 9.48 -40.52 5.94
C ASN A 863 9.53 -41.10 7.35
N ILE A 864 8.49 -40.92 8.10
CA ILE A 864 8.24 -41.62 9.37
C ILE A 864 7.30 -42.78 9.04
N THR A 865 7.69 -43.98 9.42
CA THR A 865 6.95 -45.21 9.13
C THR A 865 6.58 -45.94 10.41
N LEU A 866 5.48 -46.68 10.41
CA LEU A 866 5.14 -47.67 11.44
C LEU A 866 4.87 -48.99 10.74
N ASP A 867 5.63 -50.05 11.14
CA ASP A 867 5.59 -51.38 10.51
C ASP A 867 5.78 -51.33 8.97
N GLY A 868 6.64 -50.41 8.53
CA GLY A 868 6.92 -50.18 7.11
C GLY A 868 5.96 -49.25 6.38
N ASN A 869 4.76 -48.91 6.94
CA ASN A 869 3.78 -48.03 6.35
C ASN A 869 4.10 -46.56 6.69
N THR A 870 4.13 -45.69 5.69
CA THR A 870 4.43 -44.27 5.94
C THR A 870 3.26 -43.57 6.66
N VAL A 871 3.53 -43.08 7.84
CA VAL A 871 2.56 -42.32 8.67
C VAL A 871 2.73 -40.82 8.53
N LYS A 872 3.92 -40.36 8.20
CA LYS A 872 4.19 -38.94 7.92
C LYS A 872 5.38 -38.77 6.99
N SER A 873 5.30 -37.79 6.10
CA SER A 873 6.41 -37.38 5.23
C SER A 873 6.58 -35.89 5.26
N PHE A 874 7.82 -35.42 5.16
CA PHE A 874 8.13 -33.99 5.03
C PHE A 874 9.48 -33.80 4.32
N ILE A 875 9.71 -32.58 3.87
CA ILE A 875 10.88 -32.16 3.10
C ILE A 875 11.70 -31.25 4.01
N GLU A 876 13.02 -31.49 4.05
CA GLU A 876 13.99 -30.64 4.71
C GLU A 876 15.13 -30.39 3.72
N ASN A 877 15.76 -29.22 3.79
CA ASN A 877 16.80 -28.79 2.85
C ASN A 877 18.12 -28.48 3.60
N SER A 878 18.38 -29.19 4.64
CA SER A 878 19.62 -29.08 5.43
C SER A 878 20.33 -30.41 5.46
N ALA A 879 21.65 -30.41 5.48
CA ALA A 879 22.47 -31.60 5.65
C ALA A 879 22.50 -32.13 7.10
N GLU A 880 22.14 -31.30 8.06
CA GLU A 880 22.06 -31.68 9.48
C GLU A 880 20.80 -31.06 10.09
N ILE A 881 19.99 -31.88 10.73
CA ILE A 881 18.71 -31.43 11.35
C ILE A 881 18.53 -32.12 12.71
N PHE A 882 17.91 -31.34 13.59
CA PHE A 882 17.17 -31.85 14.75
C PHE A 882 15.68 -31.69 14.45
N ALA A 883 14.93 -32.76 14.39
CA ALA A 883 13.51 -32.75 14.10
C ALA A 883 12.67 -33.26 15.27
N SER A 884 11.62 -32.51 15.60
CA SER A 884 10.54 -32.94 16.47
C SER A 884 9.23 -32.81 15.70
N LYS A 885 8.51 -33.91 15.50
CA LYS A 885 7.32 -33.98 14.62
C LYS A 885 6.16 -34.69 15.33
N ASP A 886 5.02 -34.03 15.41
CA ASP A 886 3.76 -34.64 15.86
C ASP A 886 3.36 -35.76 14.92
N ILE A 887 2.98 -36.91 15.48
CA ILE A 887 2.41 -38.03 14.74
C ILE A 887 1.12 -38.51 15.39
N ASP A 888 0.17 -38.96 14.58
CA ASP A 888 -1.10 -39.57 15.02
C ASP A 888 -1.15 -41.02 14.52
N LEU A 889 -1.07 -41.93 15.47
CA LEU A 889 -1.09 -43.39 15.25
C LEU A 889 -2.43 -43.99 15.73
N SER A 890 -3.49 -43.18 15.86
CA SER A 890 -4.79 -43.64 16.40
C SER A 890 -5.40 -44.81 15.60
N ASN A 891 -5.07 -44.94 14.35
CA ASN A 891 -5.56 -46.01 13.45
C ASN A 891 -4.82 -47.37 13.62
N TYR A 892 -3.78 -47.43 14.44
CA TYR A 892 -3.00 -48.66 14.65
C TYR A 892 -3.45 -49.34 15.97
N PRO A 893 -3.45 -50.67 16.07
CA PRO A 893 -3.81 -51.37 17.30
C PRO A 893 -2.80 -51.10 18.41
N ASN A 894 -3.19 -51.34 19.68
CA ASN A 894 -2.24 -51.38 20.79
C ASN A 894 -1.34 -52.64 20.68
N GLY A 895 -0.09 -52.54 21.02
CA GLY A 895 0.84 -53.65 20.97
C GLY A 895 2.25 -53.26 20.55
N ASN A 896 3.06 -54.24 20.26
CA ASN A 896 4.41 -53.99 19.78
C ASN A 896 4.42 -53.67 18.30
N HIS A 897 5.11 -52.62 17.96
CA HIS A 897 5.28 -52.08 16.60
C HIS A 897 6.73 -51.68 16.35
N THR A 898 7.03 -51.44 15.08
CA THR A 898 8.37 -50.96 14.68
C THR A 898 8.21 -49.57 14.06
N LEU A 899 8.68 -48.54 14.74
CA LEU A 899 8.75 -47.19 14.21
C LEU A 899 10.03 -46.99 13.42
N GLY A 900 9.94 -46.41 12.21
CA GLY A 900 11.11 -46.20 11.33
C GLY A 900 11.22 -44.74 10.90
N ILE A 901 12.45 -44.27 10.75
CA ILE A 901 12.81 -43.02 10.08
C ILE A 901 13.59 -43.37 8.84
N THR A 902 13.05 -42.99 7.69
CA THR A 902 13.74 -43.14 6.39
C THR A 902 14.12 -41.77 5.87
N VAL A 903 15.38 -41.54 5.64
CA VAL A 903 15.94 -40.31 5.10
C VAL A 903 16.38 -40.51 3.67
N ILE A 904 16.02 -39.62 2.78
CA ILE A 904 16.50 -39.56 1.40
C ILE A 904 17.15 -38.20 1.20
N ASP A 905 18.39 -38.16 0.79
CA ASP A 905 19.12 -36.92 0.51
C ASP A 905 19.00 -36.48 -0.97
N GLU A 906 19.61 -35.39 -1.32
CA GLU A 906 19.60 -34.85 -2.69
C GLU A 906 20.34 -35.76 -3.70
N MET A 907 21.27 -36.57 -3.22
CA MET A 907 21.97 -37.59 -4.01
C MET A 907 21.15 -38.87 -4.19
N ASN A 908 19.91 -38.93 -3.70
CA ASN A 908 19.01 -40.07 -3.61
C ASN A 908 19.57 -41.21 -2.75
N ALA A 909 20.62 -40.98 -1.94
CA ALA A 909 21.03 -41.92 -0.92
C ALA A 909 19.89 -42.05 0.11
N THR A 910 19.65 -43.29 0.53
CA THR A 910 18.57 -43.64 1.44
C THR A 910 19.05 -44.40 2.63
N LYS A 911 18.68 -43.97 3.82
CA LYS A 911 18.96 -44.67 5.07
C LYS A 911 17.67 -44.78 5.89
N THR A 912 17.47 -45.93 6.49
CA THR A 912 16.38 -46.18 7.41
C THR A 912 16.94 -46.65 8.75
N THR A 913 16.46 -46.05 9.83
CA THR A 913 16.72 -46.48 11.19
C THR A 913 15.39 -46.79 11.86
N THR A 914 15.30 -47.87 12.57
CA THR A 914 14.07 -48.35 13.22
C THR A 914 14.25 -48.47 14.71
N VAL A 915 13.16 -48.30 15.46
CA VAL A 915 13.08 -48.53 16.89
C VAL A 915 11.80 -49.29 17.23
N PRO A 916 11.88 -50.42 18.01
CA PRO A 916 10.71 -51.10 18.49
C PRO A 916 10.02 -50.27 19.56
N VAL A 917 8.68 -50.14 19.48
CA VAL A 917 7.85 -49.37 20.41
C VAL A 917 6.63 -50.19 20.80
N LYS A 918 6.07 -49.92 21.98
CA LYS A 918 4.79 -50.50 22.42
C LYS A 918 3.73 -49.41 22.41
N LEU A 919 2.82 -49.44 21.42
CA LEU A 919 1.72 -48.46 21.34
C LEU A 919 0.71 -48.70 22.49
N VAL A 920 0.34 -47.62 23.14
CA VAL A 920 -0.68 -47.57 24.20
C VAL A 920 -1.75 -46.52 23.90
N SER A 921 -2.99 -46.79 24.28
CA SER A 921 -4.11 -45.89 23.93
C SER A 921 -4.23 -44.65 24.79
N GLU A 922 -3.71 -44.67 26.02
CA GLU A 922 -3.78 -43.57 26.98
C GLU A 922 -2.47 -43.44 27.75
N ASP A 923 -2.04 -42.19 27.94
CA ASP A 923 -1.00 -41.84 28.88
C ASP A 923 -1.67 -41.25 30.13
N LYS A 924 -1.25 -41.70 31.32
CA LYS A 924 -1.76 -41.22 32.62
C LYS A 924 -0.65 -40.64 33.50
N THR A 925 0.54 -40.53 32.99
CA THR A 925 1.71 -40.01 33.72
C THR A 925 1.96 -38.55 33.41
N PRO A 926 2.07 -37.66 34.39
CA PRO A 926 2.45 -36.28 34.12
C PRO A 926 3.93 -36.15 33.74
N PRO A 927 4.32 -35.13 32.96
CA PRO A 927 5.75 -34.88 32.63
C PRO A 927 6.60 -34.75 33.88
N LEU A 928 7.87 -35.17 33.81
CA LEU A 928 8.86 -35.09 34.88
C LEU A 928 9.97 -34.10 34.55
N LEU A 929 10.34 -33.24 35.52
CA LEU A 929 11.53 -32.40 35.40
C LEU A 929 12.78 -33.23 35.61
N ARG A 930 13.66 -33.27 34.59
CA ARG A 930 14.98 -33.94 34.64
C ARG A 930 16.01 -33.02 35.30
N LYS A 931 16.06 -33.04 36.63
CA LYS A 931 17.01 -32.22 37.42
C LYS A 931 18.48 -32.54 37.08
N ASP A 932 18.76 -33.80 36.81
CA ASP A 932 20.09 -34.33 36.42
C ASP A 932 20.59 -33.79 35.07
N GLN A 933 19.74 -33.26 34.23
CA GLN A 933 20.04 -32.70 32.90
C GLN A 933 19.61 -31.24 32.74
N SER A 934 19.09 -30.65 33.78
CA SER A 934 18.75 -29.21 33.85
C SER A 934 19.95 -28.46 34.46
N SER A 935 20.14 -27.21 34.10
CA SER A 935 21.24 -26.38 34.62
C SER A 935 20.81 -24.99 34.97
N VAL A 936 21.42 -24.42 35.99
CA VAL A 936 21.26 -23.05 36.40
C VAL A 936 22.62 -22.40 36.54
N SER A 937 22.83 -21.24 35.97
CA SER A 937 24.02 -20.42 36.13
C SER A 937 23.64 -18.99 36.50
N ARG A 938 24.53 -18.23 37.14
CA ARG A 938 24.35 -16.82 37.39
C ARG A 938 25.14 -16.01 36.37
N THR A 939 24.47 -15.04 35.73
CA THR A 939 25.09 -14.07 34.83
C THR A 939 25.87 -13.02 35.60
N GLU A 940 26.78 -12.29 34.94
CA GLU A 940 27.56 -11.22 35.56
C GLU A 940 26.73 -10.10 36.18
N ASP A 941 25.52 -9.87 35.65
CA ASP A 941 24.51 -8.90 36.16
C ASP A 941 23.62 -9.48 37.28
N GLY A 942 23.93 -10.68 37.77
CA GLY A 942 23.31 -11.30 38.94
C GLY A 942 21.98 -12.02 38.68
N LYS A 943 21.56 -12.19 37.43
CA LYS A 943 20.35 -12.93 37.04
C LYS A 943 20.64 -14.43 36.96
N TYR A 944 19.57 -15.22 36.99
CA TYR A 944 19.64 -16.67 36.77
C TYR A 944 19.43 -16.96 35.26
N GLU A 945 20.37 -17.59 34.64
CA GLU A 945 20.22 -18.24 33.34
C GLU A 945 19.85 -19.68 33.56
N VAL A 946 18.64 -20.07 33.13
CA VAL A 946 18.03 -21.35 33.51
C VAL A 946 17.75 -22.16 32.25
N ASN A 947 18.23 -23.39 32.23
CA ASN A 947 17.93 -24.40 31.21
C ASN A 947 17.22 -25.56 31.89
N LEU A 948 15.94 -25.77 31.59
CA LEU A 948 15.15 -26.87 32.13
C LEU A 948 14.84 -27.91 31.06
N LEU A 949 15.00 -29.17 31.36
CA LEU A 949 14.63 -30.31 30.53
C LEU A 949 13.50 -31.09 31.20
N PHE A 950 12.45 -31.34 30.47
CA PHE A 950 11.31 -32.14 30.90
C PHE A 950 11.29 -33.45 30.11
N ASP A 951 10.92 -34.53 30.77
CA ASP A 951 10.76 -35.86 30.17
C ASP A 951 9.39 -36.43 30.51
N ASP A 952 8.92 -37.30 29.65
CA ASP A 952 7.69 -38.04 29.81
C ASP A 952 7.88 -39.44 29.21
N ASP A 953 7.54 -40.48 29.97
CA ASP A 953 7.82 -41.86 29.58
C ASP A 953 6.92 -42.35 28.42
N THR A 954 5.78 -41.72 28.21
CA THR A 954 4.76 -42.28 27.33
C THR A 954 4.29 -41.28 26.26
N SER A 955 4.26 -40.01 26.58
CA SER A 955 3.89 -38.94 25.68
C SER A 955 4.93 -37.83 25.58
N TRP A 956 4.59 -36.69 25.08
CA TRP A 956 5.49 -35.54 24.93
C TRP A 956 4.90 -34.30 25.60
N VAL A 957 5.75 -33.39 26.05
CA VAL A 957 5.29 -32.14 26.64
C VAL A 957 4.61 -31.29 25.56
N LYS A 958 3.34 -30.95 25.79
CA LYS A 958 2.52 -30.15 24.88
C LYS A 958 2.77 -28.66 25.06
N TRP A 959 2.78 -28.20 26.29
CA TRP A 959 3.12 -26.83 26.65
C TRP A 959 3.57 -26.74 28.12
N GLY A 960 4.25 -25.67 28.44
CA GLY A 960 4.60 -25.36 29.81
C GLY A 960 4.56 -23.86 30.08
N LYS A 961 4.30 -23.52 31.33
CA LYS A 961 4.40 -22.16 31.86
C LYS A 961 5.34 -22.14 33.05
N ILE A 962 6.14 -21.11 33.10
CA ILE A 962 7.02 -20.82 34.23
C ILE A 962 6.54 -19.51 34.85
N ILE A 963 6.22 -19.56 36.13
CA ILE A 963 5.58 -18.49 36.86
C ILE A 963 6.46 -18.06 38.01
N GLU A 964 6.73 -16.78 38.13
CA GLU A 964 7.39 -16.21 39.32
C GLU A 964 6.43 -16.25 40.51
N THR A 965 6.87 -16.87 41.58
CA THR A 965 5.99 -17.12 42.74
C THR A 965 5.65 -15.86 43.54
N SER A 966 6.53 -14.83 43.50
CA SER A 966 6.34 -13.58 44.24
C SER A 966 5.22 -12.72 43.72
N TRP A 967 4.99 -12.74 42.40
CA TRP A 967 4.00 -11.87 41.72
C TRP A 967 3.01 -12.63 40.82
N TRP A 968 3.05 -13.95 40.78
CA TRP A 968 2.25 -14.80 39.89
C TRP A 968 2.40 -14.42 38.39
N LYS A 969 3.53 -13.86 38.05
CA LYS A 969 3.84 -13.42 36.67
C LYS A 969 4.39 -14.58 35.87
N VAL A 970 3.80 -14.82 34.69
CA VAL A 970 4.37 -15.77 33.74
C VAL A 970 5.65 -15.18 33.14
N VAL A 971 6.78 -15.81 33.42
CA VAL A 971 8.11 -15.39 32.93
C VAL A 971 8.51 -16.09 31.64
N ASN A 972 8.01 -17.31 31.42
CA ASN A 972 8.21 -18.03 30.17
C ASN A 972 7.03 -18.97 29.85
N THR A 973 6.80 -19.21 28.56
CA THR A 973 5.92 -20.26 28.06
C THR A 973 6.66 -21.00 26.94
N PHE A 974 6.60 -22.31 26.94
CA PHE A 974 7.31 -23.12 25.98
C PHE A 974 6.44 -24.25 25.44
N LYS A 975 6.87 -24.77 24.30
CA LYS A 975 6.34 -25.99 23.70
C LYS A 975 7.54 -26.92 23.52
N LEU A 976 7.34 -28.21 23.72
CA LEU A 976 8.38 -29.23 23.68
C LEU A 976 9.17 -29.37 25.00
N GLN A 977 10.16 -30.27 25.02
CA GLN A 977 10.76 -30.80 26.24
C GLN A 977 11.75 -29.87 26.95
N ALA A 978 12.28 -28.84 26.30
CA ALA A 978 13.32 -28.01 26.88
C ALA A 978 12.99 -26.53 26.76
N THR A 979 13.40 -25.74 27.72
CA THR A 979 13.30 -24.27 27.69
C THR A 979 14.53 -23.64 28.31
N SER A 980 14.98 -22.53 27.73
CA SER A 980 16.06 -21.69 28.23
C SER A 980 15.55 -20.25 28.38
N PHE A 981 15.83 -19.61 29.50
CA PHE A 981 15.38 -18.26 29.81
C PHE A 981 16.20 -17.63 30.94
N THR A 982 16.07 -16.32 31.11
CA THR A 982 16.75 -15.58 32.18
C THR A 982 15.75 -14.95 33.13
N VAL A 983 15.96 -15.07 34.44
CA VAL A 983 15.08 -14.50 35.49
C VAL A 983 15.87 -13.85 36.61
N ASN A 984 15.21 -12.97 37.36
CA ASN A 984 15.79 -12.24 38.49
C ASN A 984 15.43 -12.82 39.88
N VAL A 985 14.63 -13.89 39.91
CA VAL A 985 14.10 -14.45 41.15
C VAL A 985 14.51 -15.92 41.33
N PRO A 986 14.80 -16.37 42.54
CA PRO A 986 15.22 -17.74 42.80
C PRO A 986 14.07 -18.77 42.83
N ASN A 987 12.83 -18.32 43.06
CA ASN A 987 11.70 -19.23 43.21
C ASN A 987 10.73 -19.13 42.03
N LEU A 988 10.47 -20.25 41.41
CA LEU A 988 9.59 -20.41 40.27
C LEU A 988 8.56 -21.52 40.54
N ARG A 989 7.42 -21.40 39.87
CA ARG A 989 6.42 -22.48 39.75
C ARG A 989 6.33 -22.94 38.31
N LEU A 990 6.44 -24.25 38.13
CA LEU A 990 6.29 -24.92 36.84
C LEU A 990 4.88 -25.47 36.72
N GLU A 991 4.27 -25.25 35.55
CA GLU A 991 3.04 -25.91 35.10
C GLU A 991 3.31 -26.47 33.68
N VAL A 992 3.39 -27.77 33.56
CA VAL A 992 3.76 -28.47 32.32
C VAL A 992 2.72 -29.52 31.99
N GLU A 993 2.13 -29.46 30.82
CA GLU A 993 1.08 -30.37 30.34
C GLU A 993 1.61 -31.21 29.17
N ASP A 994 1.34 -32.49 29.15
CA ASP A 994 1.59 -33.38 28.02
C ASP A 994 0.46 -33.36 26.98
N PHE A 995 0.57 -34.15 25.92
CA PHE A 995 -0.44 -34.23 24.86
C PHE A 995 -1.74 -34.92 25.32
N TYR A 996 -1.74 -35.64 26.44
CA TYR A 996 -2.91 -36.30 27.00
C TYR A 996 -3.59 -35.50 28.12
N GLY A 997 -3.05 -34.32 28.48
CA GLY A 997 -3.60 -33.45 29.49
C GLY A 997 -3.14 -33.72 30.90
N ASN A 998 -2.15 -34.61 31.10
CA ASN A 998 -1.54 -34.83 32.40
C ASN A 998 -0.63 -33.63 32.74
N VAL A 999 -0.75 -33.10 33.94
CA VAL A 999 -0.11 -31.83 34.32
C VAL A 999 0.84 -32.02 35.48
N LEU A 1000 2.11 -31.69 35.28
CA LEU A 1000 3.09 -31.47 36.35
C LEU A 1000 2.89 -30.07 36.92
N LYS A 1001 2.69 -29.95 38.27
CA LYS A 1001 2.78 -28.69 38.98
C LYS A 1001 3.84 -28.82 40.08
N GLN A 1002 4.91 -28.05 39.95
CA GLN A 1002 6.05 -28.15 40.86
C GLN A 1002 6.61 -26.75 41.15
N GLU A 1003 6.93 -26.53 42.45
CA GLU A 1003 7.74 -25.37 42.84
C GLU A 1003 9.23 -25.70 42.70
N LEU A 1004 9.98 -24.76 42.21
CA LEU A 1004 11.41 -24.93 41.93
C LEU A 1004 12.19 -23.76 42.54
N ASN A 1005 13.16 -24.09 43.39
CA ASN A 1005 14.12 -23.14 43.87
C ASN A 1005 15.40 -23.27 43.05
N LEU A 1006 15.82 -22.20 42.38
CA LEU A 1006 16.94 -22.18 41.45
C LEU A 1006 18.31 -22.29 42.17
N ASP A 1007 18.39 -21.88 43.43
CA ASP A 1007 19.60 -22.02 44.26
C ASP A 1007 19.84 -23.49 44.68
N SER A 1008 18.84 -24.36 44.52
CA SER A 1008 18.88 -25.78 44.84
C SER A 1008 18.88 -26.74 43.63
N LEU A 1009 18.89 -26.19 42.43
CA LEU A 1009 18.95 -26.98 41.20
C LEU A 1009 20.41 -27.08 40.77
#